data_7feaa0868bb9e944dbf14d068443fb82
#
_entry.id   7feaa0868bb9e944dbf14d068443fb82
#
_cell.length_a   1.000
_cell.length_b   1.000
_cell.length_c   1.000
_cell.angle_alpha   90.00
_cell.angle_beta   90.00
_cell.angle_gamma   90.00
#
_symmetry.space_group_name_H-M   'P 1'
#
loop_
_entity.id
_entity.type
_entity.pdbx_description
1 polymer ?
#
loop_
_entity_poly.entity_id
_entity_poly.type
_entity_poly.pdbx_seq_one_letter_code
_entity_poly.pdbx_strand_id
1 'polypeptide(L)'
;MNIEAENLDTLRELVRKLQIENRQLKEKLIKASIPFSEENLFEEKVDDSQEYDLDQGGRINKVFITDDLANYFFYMFWGRTDVYAKRGKNGGYFPQCDNRWNDSLCPKQRGEKIICDECKNVKWTKLSVKTIVNHLIGYKEDGSDVIGVYPLLSNGACKFIVFDFDNHEKGSSINDYANDDEEWRKEVDALRIICDKNNIKCLVERSRSGKGAHLWIFFKDSISASLARKFGFMLLDMGQSLVNMKTFKYYDRMYPCQDTSSSLGNLIALPLQGQALKNGNSAFVDENWNAYPNQWDVLFNQTSKLSLEDINNYIQKWEVELYEHNGIITKEASTRPKPWKKKQEFNKNDVVGKLHIVLGDGVYVDVLNLMPRIQNQIRSLAAFDNPIFYKNKRLGYSNYYNLSSIYMGKDVDGYICLPRGLKEELIKKCNEAKIEYDVDDQREKGRPIRVSFKGKLDNEQQIAANALLEHDYGILSATTAFGKTVISAYLIGERKVNTLILLQRKDLLDQWINELNKFLIIDEQPPTYKTKSGREKKRDSVIGCLTGNKNSLTGIIDVAMIGSIYSKGNFNEFFNSYGMVIMDECHHCGSDTSIKVMQKVNARYVYGVSATIKRSDNLERIIHMLLGPIRLTYSAKQRAEKTGIKHYVYPRFTRVTSFESFDNDINGAYSLVCNNKIRNEMIIEDVKNAVKNNRTPVILTRYKEHAKTLYENLLNSADCVYLIYGDNTDKENRNIIRKLNEVPKDKSLILVATGQKVGEGFNLPRLDTLMLAAPVSTQSSLLQQYVGRIDRIYEGKEDVLVYDYVDSHIKQFNNMYAKRLKAYKKLAYSVVSNAVLEKQTANAIYDSGNYIDVFERDLVEAEKRIVISSPYISQDRIDRFLYITKSRTDNGCKITVVTTNPEQSLFSNEVACYEMIKQMIDVGIQVVTKENVDECFAIIDEDLVWHGGVNLLGKEDAWDNLMRIKSYAVAEELQGISLGFKKEKSCK
;
A
#
# COMPACT_ATOMS: atom_id res chain seq x y z
N MET A 1 -3.98 35.37 54.41
CA MET A 1 -3.77 34.15 55.25
C MET A 1 -5.05 33.33 55.45
N ASN A 2 -6.21 33.66 54.86
CA ASN A 2 -7.44 32.89 55.06
C ASN A 2 -7.89 32.10 53.82
N ILE A 3 -7.28 32.31 52.66
CA ILE A 3 -7.70 31.63 51.41
C ILE A 3 -7.11 30.21 51.29
N GLU A 4 -5.92 29.98 51.87
CA GLU A 4 -5.29 28.64 51.88
C GLU A 4 -5.92 27.66 52.86
N ALA A 5 -6.51 28.13 53.96
CA ALA A 5 -7.16 27.26 54.92
C ALA A 5 -8.55 26.73 54.41
N GLU A 6 -9.32 27.57 53.71
CA GLU A 6 -10.62 27.18 53.14
C GLU A 6 -10.45 26.14 52.01
N ASN A 7 -9.39 26.22 51.22
CA ASN A 7 -9.08 25.22 50.21
C ASN A 7 -8.69 23.86 50.82
N LEU A 8 -7.96 23.85 51.92
CA LEU A 8 -7.49 22.62 52.55
C LEU A 8 -8.65 21.84 53.23
N ASP A 9 -9.63 22.55 53.81
CA ASP A 9 -10.77 21.92 54.42
C ASP A 9 -11.79 21.39 53.36
N THR A 10 -11.91 22.10 52.24
CA THR A 10 -12.75 21.63 51.12
C THR A 10 -12.13 20.38 50.46
N LEU A 11 -10.80 20.32 50.33
CA LEU A 11 -10.07 19.14 49.86
C LEU A 11 -10.19 17.96 50.84
N ARG A 12 -10.11 18.21 52.15
CA ARG A 12 -10.32 17.17 53.19
C ARG A 12 -11.75 16.62 53.17
N GLU A 13 -12.73 17.45 52.92
CA GLU A 13 -14.12 17.03 52.80
C GLU A 13 -14.39 16.23 51.53
N LEU A 14 -13.74 16.59 50.42
CA LEU A 14 -13.78 15.85 49.18
C LEU A 14 -13.10 14.46 49.29
N VAL A 15 -11.94 14.40 49.96
CA VAL A 15 -11.26 13.14 50.25
C VAL A 15 -12.13 12.24 51.16
N ARG A 16 -12.80 12.80 52.18
CA ARG A 16 -13.75 12.05 52.97
C ARG A 16 -14.94 11.52 52.17
N LYS A 17 -15.50 12.33 51.26
CA LYS A 17 -16.61 11.89 50.39
C LYS A 17 -16.15 10.76 49.47
N LEU A 18 -14.99 10.88 48.87
CA LEU A 18 -14.40 9.85 47.99
C LEU A 18 -14.10 8.55 48.75
N GLN A 19 -13.63 8.64 49.99
CA GLN A 19 -13.40 7.47 50.86
C GLN A 19 -14.69 6.75 51.19
N ILE A 20 -15.78 7.49 51.47
CA ILE A 20 -17.11 6.94 51.74
C ILE A 20 -17.69 6.27 50.48
N GLU A 21 -17.55 6.91 49.33
CA GLU A 21 -18.01 6.39 48.05
C GLU A 21 -17.25 5.12 47.63
N ASN A 22 -15.95 5.10 47.83
CA ASN A 22 -15.08 3.93 47.59
C ASN A 22 -15.49 2.76 48.52
N ARG A 23 -15.82 3.05 49.77
CA ARG A 23 -16.32 2.04 50.71
C ARG A 23 -17.67 1.46 50.26
N GLN A 24 -18.59 2.33 49.84
CA GLN A 24 -19.88 1.90 49.30
C GLN A 24 -19.77 1.08 48.01
N LEU A 25 -18.82 1.43 47.14
CA LEU A 25 -18.51 0.67 45.92
C LEU A 25 -17.93 -0.71 46.26
N LYS A 26 -17.01 -0.79 47.22
CA LYS A 26 -16.47 -2.06 47.73
C LYS A 26 -17.55 -2.96 48.30
N GLU A 27 -18.46 -2.40 49.11
CA GLU A 27 -19.61 -3.14 49.64
C GLU A 27 -20.56 -3.65 48.55
N LYS A 28 -20.78 -2.87 47.48
CA LYS A 28 -21.56 -3.30 46.30
C LYS A 28 -20.88 -4.42 45.52
N LEU A 29 -19.56 -4.36 45.34
CA LEU A 29 -18.77 -5.41 44.69
C LEU A 29 -18.78 -6.71 45.48
N ILE A 30 -18.68 -6.63 46.84
CA ILE A 30 -18.81 -7.78 47.74
C ILE A 30 -20.18 -8.41 47.60
N LYS A 31 -21.27 -7.59 47.62
CA LYS A 31 -22.65 -8.07 47.47
C LYS A 31 -22.90 -8.69 46.07
N ALA A 32 -22.20 -8.25 45.06
CA ALA A 32 -22.32 -8.78 43.70
C ALA A 32 -21.40 -9.98 43.44
N SER A 33 -20.64 -10.43 44.46
CA SER A 33 -19.62 -11.51 44.33
C SER A 33 -18.59 -11.26 43.20
N ILE A 34 -18.30 -9.99 42.93
CA ILE A 34 -17.27 -9.61 41.96
C ILE A 34 -15.93 -9.53 42.70
N PRO A 35 -14.92 -10.35 42.35
CA PRO A 35 -13.62 -10.29 43.00
C PRO A 35 -12.95 -8.97 42.69
N PHE A 36 -12.51 -8.23 43.67
CA PHE A 36 -11.61 -7.11 43.57
C PHE A 36 -10.37 -7.39 44.43
N SER A 37 -9.20 -7.03 43.94
CA SER A 37 -7.97 -7.18 44.72
C SER A 37 -7.91 -6.02 45.74
N GLU A 38 -7.76 -6.35 47.01
CA GLU A 38 -7.37 -5.39 48.06
C GLU A 38 -5.83 -5.13 48.05
N GLU A 39 -5.11 -5.72 47.10
CA GLU A 39 -3.71 -5.41 46.97
C GLU A 39 -3.55 -3.92 46.65
N ASN A 40 -3.13 -3.16 47.65
CA ASN A 40 -2.49 -1.88 47.44
C ASN A 40 -1.33 -2.12 46.48
N LEU A 41 -1.46 -1.62 45.25
CA LEU A 41 -0.40 -1.67 44.24
C LEU A 41 0.95 -1.06 44.76
N PHE A 42 0.96 -0.62 46.03
CA PHE A 42 1.94 0.34 46.59
C PHE A 42 2.28 0.07 48.09
N GLU A 43 2.54 -1.17 48.49
CA GLU A 43 3.04 -1.46 49.84
C GLU A 43 4.59 -1.58 49.94
N GLU A 44 5.34 -0.75 49.29
CA GLU A 44 6.76 -0.57 49.64
C GLU A 44 6.96 0.85 50.18
N LYS A 45 7.26 0.96 51.47
CA LYS A 45 7.73 2.22 52.05
C LYS A 45 8.99 2.67 51.35
N VAL A 46 8.93 3.82 50.73
CA VAL A 46 10.10 4.52 50.16
C VAL A 46 10.82 5.11 51.38
N ASP A 47 12.07 4.65 51.59
CA ASP A 47 12.99 5.27 52.52
C ASP A 47 13.54 6.56 51.88
N ASP A 48 13.42 7.66 52.61
CA ASP A 48 13.91 9.02 52.34
C ASP A 48 13.49 9.72 51.06
N SER A 49 12.63 10.70 51.23
CA SER A 49 12.34 11.75 50.26
C SER A 49 13.60 12.54 49.95
N GLN A 50 14.27 12.27 48.84
CA GLN A 50 15.33 13.13 48.34
C GLN A 50 14.71 14.37 47.69
N GLU A 51 15.07 15.53 48.21
CA GLU A 51 14.79 16.85 47.64
C GLU A 51 15.51 16.98 46.29
N TYR A 52 14.75 17.16 45.24
CA TYR A 52 15.30 17.29 43.89
C TYR A 52 15.33 18.77 43.53
N ASP A 53 16.57 19.33 43.45
CA ASP A 53 16.78 20.67 42.95
C ASP A 53 16.88 20.70 41.43
N LEU A 54 15.80 21.13 40.77
CA LEU A 54 15.72 21.15 39.32
C LEU A 54 16.38 22.37 38.70
N ASP A 55 16.89 23.35 39.50
CA ASP A 55 17.41 24.54 38.88
C ASP A 55 18.39 25.35 39.69
N GLN A 56 19.51 25.68 39.08
CA GLN A 56 20.31 26.86 39.37
C GLN A 56 20.05 28.05 38.41
N GLY A 57 19.13 27.90 37.47
CA GLY A 57 18.82 28.83 36.38
C GLY A 57 17.41 29.44 36.36
N GLY A 58 16.57 29.20 37.37
CA GLY A 58 15.24 29.82 37.48
C GLY A 58 14.18 29.30 36.49
N ARG A 59 14.35 28.10 35.92
CA ARG A 59 13.49 27.58 34.86
C ARG A 59 12.43 26.57 35.33
N ILE A 60 12.69 25.78 36.39
CA ILE A 60 11.79 24.76 36.93
C ILE A 60 11.84 24.80 38.46
N ASN A 61 10.69 24.92 39.14
CA ASN A 61 10.59 25.00 40.59
C ASN A 61 11.07 23.69 41.26
N LYS A 62 11.65 23.86 42.44
CA LYS A 62 11.99 22.77 43.34
C LYS A 62 10.77 21.95 43.72
N VAL A 63 10.77 20.66 43.48
CA VAL A 63 9.64 19.77 43.78
C VAL A 63 10.13 18.54 44.52
N PHE A 64 9.46 18.24 45.63
CA PHE A 64 9.60 16.93 46.30
C PHE A 64 8.77 15.89 45.57
N ILE A 65 9.34 14.77 45.19
CA ILE A 65 8.59 13.67 44.62
C ILE A 65 8.07 12.78 45.77
N THR A 66 6.81 13.01 46.12
CA THR A 66 6.09 12.20 47.08
C THR A 66 5.41 11.02 46.41
N ASP A 67 5.04 9.99 47.17
CA ASP A 67 4.25 8.86 46.65
C ASP A 67 2.93 9.32 46.02
N ASP A 68 2.29 10.35 46.59
CA ASP A 68 1.04 10.91 46.04
C ASP A 68 1.28 11.56 44.66
N LEU A 69 2.37 12.28 44.49
CA LEU A 69 2.73 12.83 43.19
C LEU A 69 3.06 11.72 42.16
N ALA A 70 3.80 10.70 42.59
CA ALA A 70 4.11 9.56 41.72
C ALA A 70 2.85 8.76 41.36
N ASN A 71 1.90 8.60 42.29
CA ASN A 71 0.60 7.97 42.01
C ASN A 71 -0.25 8.80 41.05
N TYR A 72 -0.28 10.13 41.24
CA TYR A 72 -1.00 11.02 40.32
C TYR A 72 -0.40 10.98 38.94
N PHE A 73 0.94 11.05 38.83
CA PHE A 73 1.64 10.92 37.59
C PHE A 73 1.29 9.60 36.86
N PHE A 74 1.30 8.49 37.60
CA PHE A 74 0.89 7.21 37.06
C PHE A 74 -0.57 7.21 36.58
N TYR A 75 -1.46 7.82 37.35
CA TYR A 75 -2.87 7.95 36.96
C TYR A 75 -3.07 8.72 35.63
N MET A 76 -2.19 9.70 35.35
CA MET A 76 -2.25 10.46 34.10
C MET A 76 -1.71 9.67 32.90
N PHE A 77 -0.59 8.99 33.09
CA PHE A 77 0.19 8.40 31.99
C PHE A 77 0.15 6.87 31.91
N TRP A 78 -0.75 6.21 32.61
CA TRP A 78 -0.76 4.76 32.61
C TRP A 78 -1.25 4.15 31.30
N GLY A 79 -0.53 3.12 30.87
CA GLY A 79 -0.94 2.20 29.82
C GLY A 79 -1.25 0.82 30.43
N ARG A 80 -0.65 -0.24 29.86
CA ARG A 80 -0.72 -1.58 30.46
C ARG A 80 -0.09 -1.54 31.87
N THR A 81 -0.78 -2.11 32.84
CA THR A 81 -0.34 -2.16 34.24
C THR A 81 0.43 -3.43 34.57
N ASP A 82 0.29 -4.46 33.73
CA ASP A 82 0.92 -5.77 33.89
C ASP A 82 2.38 -5.79 33.40
N VAL A 83 2.80 -4.80 32.58
CA VAL A 83 4.14 -4.74 31.99
C VAL A 83 4.55 -3.29 31.69
N TYR A 84 5.82 -3.02 31.84
CA TYR A 84 6.44 -1.76 31.41
C TYR A 84 7.81 -2.03 30.80
N ALA A 85 8.40 -1.04 30.14
CA ALA A 85 9.75 -1.13 29.60
C ALA A 85 10.71 -0.19 30.31
N LYS A 86 12.00 -0.55 30.37
CA LYS A 86 13.10 0.34 30.75
C LYS A 86 14.03 0.60 29.60
N ARG A 87 14.62 1.79 29.58
CA ARG A 87 15.65 2.12 28.63
C ARG A 87 16.94 1.39 28.97
N GLY A 88 17.59 0.80 27.98
CA GLY A 88 18.92 0.19 28.16
C GLY A 88 20.05 1.21 27.91
N LYS A 89 21.27 0.87 28.33
CA LYS A 89 22.46 1.73 28.16
C LYS A 89 22.71 2.16 26.72
N ASN A 90 22.35 1.31 25.75
CA ASN A 90 22.51 1.57 24.32
C ASN A 90 21.30 2.30 23.69
N GLY A 91 20.40 2.87 24.47
CA GLY A 91 19.27 3.69 24.00
C GLY A 91 17.99 2.93 23.67
N GLY A 92 18.01 1.62 23.49
CA GLY A 92 16.79 0.82 23.22
C GLY A 92 15.95 0.59 24.47
N TYR A 93 14.64 0.39 24.29
CA TYR A 93 13.72 0.03 25.38
C TYR A 93 13.45 -1.46 25.40
N PHE A 94 13.39 -2.04 26.60
CA PHE A 94 13.19 -3.46 26.80
C PHE A 94 12.07 -3.71 27.82
N PRO A 95 11.08 -4.56 27.48
CA PRO A 95 10.04 -4.95 28.43
C PRO A 95 10.67 -5.65 29.63
N GLN A 96 10.15 -5.37 30.81
CA GLN A 96 10.66 -5.93 32.06
C GLN A 96 10.00 -7.30 32.35
N CYS A 97 10.83 -8.27 32.69
CA CYS A 97 10.39 -9.64 32.98
C CYS A 97 11.15 -10.15 34.20
N ASP A 98 10.46 -10.71 35.19
CA ASP A 98 11.05 -11.24 36.43
C ASP A 98 12.08 -12.36 36.16
N ASN A 99 11.86 -13.13 35.08
CA ASN A 99 12.76 -14.22 34.68
C ASN A 99 13.95 -13.78 33.84
N ARG A 100 14.12 -12.47 33.56
CA ARG A 100 15.13 -11.96 32.63
C ARG A 100 16.58 -12.36 32.96
N TRP A 101 16.90 -12.48 34.24
CA TRP A 101 18.25 -12.76 34.72
C TRP A 101 18.43 -14.23 35.19
N ASN A 102 17.46 -15.08 34.89
CA ASN A 102 17.53 -16.49 35.23
C ASN A 102 17.94 -17.29 33.98
N ASP A 103 19.19 -17.80 34.01
CA ASP A 103 19.80 -18.50 32.89
C ASP A 103 19.04 -19.78 32.49
N SER A 104 18.37 -20.42 33.43
CA SER A 104 17.56 -21.61 33.19
C SER A 104 16.22 -21.33 32.56
N LEU A 105 15.65 -20.14 32.78
CA LEU A 105 14.31 -19.74 32.30
C LEU A 105 14.34 -18.78 31.12
N CYS A 106 15.36 -17.90 31.05
CA CYS A 106 15.43 -16.87 29.98
C CYS A 106 16.27 -17.35 28.79
N PRO A 107 15.65 -17.64 27.63
CA PRO A 107 16.40 -18.06 26.44
C PRO A 107 17.45 -17.06 25.97
N LYS A 108 17.16 -15.73 26.13
CA LYS A 108 18.13 -14.68 25.76
C LYS A 108 19.44 -14.73 26.55
N GLN A 109 19.41 -15.16 27.81
CA GLN A 109 20.64 -15.35 28.59
C GLN A 109 21.51 -16.51 28.04
N ARG A 110 20.88 -17.48 27.39
CA ARG A 110 21.55 -18.57 26.69
C ARG A 110 21.96 -18.22 25.26
N GLY A 111 21.80 -16.95 24.84
CA GLY A 111 22.16 -16.46 23.50
C GLY A 111 21.12 -16.77 22.40
N GLU A 112 19.95 -17.29 22.75
CA GLU A 112 18.89 -17.58 21.81
C GLU A 112 18.19 -16.27 21.34
N LYS A 113 17.91 -16.17 20.03
CA LYS A 113 17.14 -15.05 19.45
C LYS A 113 15.65 -15.33 19.57
N ILE A 114 15.02 -14.80 20.61
CA ILE A 114 13.57 -14.94 20.84
C ILE A 114 12.95 -13.58 21.10
N ILE A 115 11.71 -13.39 20.63
CA ILE A 115 10.87 -12.24 20.99
C ILE A 115 10.30 -12.51 22.38
N CYS A 116 10.44 -11.55 23.31
CA CYS A 116 9.99 -11.75 24.69
C CYS A 116 8.50 -12.06 24.82
N ASP A 117 7.69 -11.53 23.91
CA ASP A 117 6.25 -11.72 23.87
C ASP A 117 5.84 -13.15 23.49
N GLU A 118 6.69 -13.86 22.74
CA GLU A 118 6.52 -15.25 22.32
C GLU A 118 7.17 -16.24 23.28
N CYS A 119 7.83 -15.75 24.34
CA CYS A 119 8.55 -16.58 25.28
C CYS A 119 7.61 -17.32 26.23
N LYS A 120 7.67 -18.66 26.24
CA LYS A 120 6.86 -19.51 27.14
C LYS A 120 7.12 -19.29 28.64
N ASN A 121 8.28 -18.75 28.98
CA ASN A 121 8.72 -18.50 30.35
C ASN A 121 8.60 -17.02 30.74
N VAL A 122 7.91 -16.21 29.95
CA VAL A 122 7.75 -14.79 30.24
C VAL A 122 6.91 -14.61 31.50
N LYS A 123 7.39 -13.75 32.40
CA LYS A 123 6.66 -13.29 33.57
C LYS A 123 6.86 -11.79 33.68
N TRP A 124 5.86 -11.04 33.19
CA TRP A 124 5.97 -9.60 33.13
C TRP A 124 6.07 -8.98 34.52
N THR A 125 6.93 -7.98 34.66
CA THR A 125 7.12 -7.22 35.89
C THR A 125 6.14 -6.05 35.88
N LYS A 126 5.34 -5.93 36.93
CA LYS A 126 4.43 -4.80 37.15
C LYS A 126 5.21 -3.52 37.47
N LEU A 127 4.69 -2.38 37.04
CA LEU A 127 5.25 -1.08 37.36
C LEU A 127 4.98 -0.73 38.82
N SER A 128 6.02 -0.30 39.58
CA SER A 128 5.92 0.09 41.00
C SER A 128 6.09 1.60 41.18
N VAL A 129 5.58 2.16 42.30
CA VAL A 129 5.79 3.57 42.67
C VAL A 129 7.26 3.94 42.75
N LYS A 130 8.06 3.10 43.38
CA LYS A 130 9.52 3.27 43.47
C LYS A 130 10.18 3.41 42.08
N THR A 131 9.70 2.64 41.08
CA THR A 131 10.23 2.75 39.72
C THR A 131 9.85 4.10 39.11
N ILE A 132 8.63 4.60 39.35
CA ILE A 132 8.18 5.92 38.89
C ILE A 132 8.98 7.02 39.59
N VAL A 133 9.15 6.95 40.90
CA VAL A 133 9.96 7.92 41.65
C VAL A 133 11.38 7.96 41.10
N ASN A 134 12.03 6.82 40.86
CA ASN A 134 13.37 6.77 40.26
C ASN A 134 13.43 7.44 38.88
N HIS A 135 12.40 7.28 38.06
CA HIS A 135 12.32 7.98 36.77
C HIS A 135 12.20 9.50 36.97
N LEU A 136 11.32 9.95 37.86
CA LEU A 136 11.06 11.37 38.10
C LEU A 136 12.24 12.09 38.71
N ILE A 137 12.98 11.45 39.62
CA ILE A 137 14.21 12.03 40.23
C ILE A 137 15.45 11.88 39.32
N GLY A 138 15.39 11.01 38.30
CA GLY A 138 16.56 10.68 37.47
C GLY A 138 17.65 9.98 38.28
N TYR A 139 17.27 8.91 38.98
CA TYR A 139 18.16 8.20 39.93
C TYR A 139 19.43 7.67 39.27
N LYS A 140 19.37 7.32 37.96
CA LYS A 140 20.51 6.83 37.23
C LYS A 140 21.01 7.84 36.20
N GLU A 141 22.24 8.25 36.30
CA GLU A 141 22.88 9.21 35.41
C GLU A 141 22.94 8.72 33.94
N ASP A 142 23.04 7.40 33.72
CA ASP A 142 23.04 6.79 32.38
C ASP A 142 21.64 6.72 31.74
N GLY A 143 20.61 7.19 32.44
CA GLY A 143 19.23 7.20 31.99
C GLY A 143 18.60 5.78 31.80
N SER A 144 19.18 4.76 32.47
CA SER A 144 18.61 3.41 32.44
C SER A 144 17.40 3.21 33.38
N ASP A 145 16.97 4.28 34.04
CA ASP A 145 15.74 4.39 34.82
C ASP A 145 14.55 4.98 34.06
N VAL A 146 14.77 5.45 32.83
CA VAL A 146 13.68 5.95 31.97
C VAL A 146 12.65 4.85 31.71
N ILE A 147 11.39 5.16 32.00
CA ILE A 147 10.27 4.23 31.84
C ILE A 147 9.60 4.45 30.49
N GLY A 148 9.24 3.35 29.84
CA GLY A 148 8.32 3.32 28.71
C GLY A 148 7.04 2.54 29.08
N VAL A 149 5.89 3.08 28.73
CA VAL A 149 4.58 2.44 28.92
C VAL A 149 4.00 2.00 27.59
N TYR A 150 3.13 0.98 27.63
CA TYR A 150 2.40 0.49 26.45
C TYR A 150 0.99 1.09 26.47
N PRO A 151 0.68 2.10 25.64
CA PRO A 151 -0.61 2.79 25.68
C PRO A 151 -1.79 1.92 25.29
N LEU A 152 -1.58 0.92 24.43
CA LEU A 152 -2.61 -0.02 24.02
C LEU A 152 -2.87 -1.06 25.10
N LEU A 153 -4.04 -1.00 25.72
CA LEU A 153 -4.49 -1.96 26.74
C LEU A 153 -4.84 -3.31 26.10
N SER A 154 -4.83 -4.37 26.88
CA SER A 154 -5.17 -5.74 26.45
C SER A 154 -6.58 -5.89 25.85
N ASN A 155 -7.50 -5.00 26.21
CA ASN A 155 -8.86 -4.95 25.68
C ASN A 155 -9.00 -4.07 24.42
N GLY A 156 -7.90 -3.62 23.81
CA GLY A 156 -7.89 -2.75 22.63
C GLY A 156 -8.30 -1.30 22.90
N ALA A 157 -8.24 -0.85 24.18
CA ALA A 157 -8.53 0.54 24.55
C ALA A 157 -7.25 1.32 24.87
N CYS A 158 -7.37 2.64 25.05
CA CYS A 158 -6.30 3.53 25.51
C CYS A 158 -6.87 4.66 26.38
N LYS A 159 -6.02 5.28 27.22
CA LYS A 159 -6.38 6.40 28.10
C LYS A 159 -5.94 7.76 27.57
N PHE A 160 -5.08 7.77 26.59
CA PHE A 160 -4.54 8.98 25.93
C PHE A 160 -4.09 8.66 24.51
N ILE A 161 -3.94 9.68 23.72
CA ILE A 161 -3.17 9.61 22.46
C ILE A 161 -1.97 10.56 22.57
N VAL A 162 -0.89 10.16 21.88
CA VAL A 162 0.34 10.97 21.79
C VAL A 162 0.79 11.04 20.35
N PHE A 163 1.08 12.24 19.90
CA PHE A 163 1.71 12.48 18.61
C PHE A 163 3.20 12.70 18.84
N ASP A 164 4.00 11.90 18.19
CA ASP A 164 5.46 11.88 18.28
C ASP A 164 6.05 12.59 17.07
N PHE A 165 6.82 13.66 17.34
CA PHE A 165 7.54 14.43 16.34
C PHE A 165 9.03 14.33 16.64
N ASP A 166 9.80 13.82 15.70
CA ASP A 166 11.24 13.60 15.91
C ASP A 166 12.05 14.07 14.69
N ASN A 167 13.16 14.77 14.96
CA ASN A 167 14.11 15.17 13.95
C ASN A 167 15.22 14.13 13.82
N HIS A 168 15.11 13.27 12.82
CA HIS A 168 16.02 12.15 12.57
C HIS A 168 17.23 12.50 11.70
N GLU A 169 17.45 13.74 11.31
CA GLU A 169 18.57 14.10 10.42
C GLU A 169 19.91 13.85 11.12
N LYS A 170 20.62 12.83 10.67
CA LYS A 170 22.00 12.54 11.05
C LYS A 170 22.95 13.34 10.17
N GLY A 171 23.61 14.32 10.78
CA GLY A 171 24.92 14.77 10.38
C GLY A 171 25.07 15.32 8.97
N SER A 172 24.64 16.53 8.74
CA SER A 172 25.33 17.44 7.84
C SER A 172 26.31 18.27 8.69
N SER A 173 27.42 18.64 8.09
CA SER A 173 28.58 19.32 8.70
C SER A 173 28.23 20.54 9.55
N ILE A 174 29.09 20.82 10.49
CA ILE A 174 29.07 21.76 11.60
C ILE A 174 28.58 23.20 11.33
N ASN A 175 28.18 23.57 10.11
CA ASN A 175 27.86 24.96 9.73
C ASN A 175 26.36 25.23 9.39
N ASP A 176 25.44 24.28 9.47
CA ASP A 176 24.03 24.47 9.09
C ASP A 176 23.02 24.47 10.27
N TYR A 177 23.51 24.74 11.47
CA TYR A 177 22.71 24.61 12.71
C TYR A 177 21.66 25.69 12.99
N ALA A 178 21.50 26.71 12.14
CA ALA A 178 20.69 27.87 12.48
C ALA A 178 19.20 27.77 12.06
N ASN A 179 18.82 26.89 11.13
CA ASN A 179 17.44 26.88 10.56
C ASN A 179 16.63 25.58 10.76
N ASP A 180 17.24 24.49 11.20
CA ASP A 180 16.55 23.17 11.25
C ASP A 180 15.72 22.95 12.53
N ASP A 181 16.06 23.63 13.63
CA ASP A 181 15.34 23.50 14.90
C ASP A 181 13.96 24.18 14.91
N GLU A 182 13.67 25.06 13.96
CA GLU A 182 12.41 25.79 13.92
C GLU A 182 11.31 25.06 13.11
N GLU A 183 11.67 24.20 12.17
CA GLU A 183 10.67 23.61 11.27
C GLU A 183 9.80 22.54 11.95
N TRP A 184 10.37 21.63 12.72
CA TRP A 184 9.59 20.62 13.43
C TRP A 184 8.68 21.22 14.50
N ARG A 185 9.08 22.37 15.10
CA ARG A 185 8.23 23.11 16.04
C ARG A 185 6.97 23.65 15.36
N LYS A 186 7.07 24.14 14.14
CA LYS A 186 5.93 24.63 13.36
C LYS A 186 4.87 23.54 13.12
N GLU A 187 5.30 22.30 12.94
CA GLU A 187 4.37 21.17 12.79
C GLU A 187 3.62 20.89 14.10
N VAL A 188 4.32 20.89 15.22
CA VAL A 188 3.72 20.70 16.55
C VAL A 188 2.77 21.86 16.87
N ASP A 189 3.20 23.11 16.62
CA ASP A 189 2.39 24.31 16.87
C ASP A 189 1.13 24.34 16.00
N ALA A 190 1.19 23.84 14.77
CA ALA A 190 0.01 23.68 13.93
C ALA A 190 -1.03 22.78 14.59
N LEU A 191 -0.59 21.67 15.19
CA LEU A 191 -1.49 20.75 15.87
C LEU A 191 -2.02 21.38 17.18
N ARG A 192 -1.16 22.11 17.91
CA ARG A 192 -1.55 22.88 19.11
C ARG A 192 -2.63 23.91 18.77
N ILE A 193 -2.45 24.71 17.70
CA ILE A 193 -3.44 25.69 17.23
C ILE A 193 -4.78 25.02 16.87
N ILE A 194 -4.77 23.84 16.23
CA ILE A 194 -6.01 23.11 15.93
C ILE A 194 -6.70 22.66 17.23
N CYS A 195 -5.94 22.15 18.18
CA CYS A 195 -6.47 21.79 19.49
C CYS A 195 -7.13 23.00 20.16
N ASP A 196 -6.47 24.15 20.24
CA ASP A 196 -6.98 25.37 20.87
C ASP A 196 -8.22 25.90 20.16
N LYS A 197 -8.24 25.93 18.83
CA LYS A 197 -9.42 26.35 18.04
C LYS A 197 -10.67 25.49 18.29
N ASN A 198 -10.48 24.25 18.69
CA ASN A 198 -11.56 23.31 19.00
C ASN A 198 -11.78 23.12 20.51
N ASN A 199 -11.16 23.95 21.36
CA ASN A 199 -11.20 23.83 22.83
C ASN A 199 -10.73 22.46 23.35
N ILE A 200 -9.76 21.85 22.65
CA ILE A 200 -9.14 20.60 23.08
C ILE A 200 -7.84 20.96 23.83
N LYS A 201 -7.78 20.64 25.09
CA LYS A 201 -6.55 20.84 25.87
C LYS A 201 -5.55 19.73 25.54
N CYS A 202 -4.39 20.14 25.09
CA CYS A 202 -3.25 19.27 24.85
C CYS A 202 -2.03 19.76 25.63
N LEU A 203 -1.11 18.85 25.97
CA LEU A 203 0.17 19.20 26.54
C LEU A 203 1.27 18.88 25.53
N VAL A 204 2.18 19.82 25.34
CA VAL A 204 3.37 19.61 24.51
C VAL A 204 4.58 19.40 25.39
N GLU A 205 5.21 18.24 25.27
CA GLU A 205 6.44 17.88 25.93
C GLU A 205 7.61 18.01 24.95
N ARG A 206 8.66 18.72 25.30
CA ARG A 206 9.93 18.62 24.57
C ARG A 206 10.52 17.23 24.84
N SER A 207 10.87 16.49 23.81
CA SER A 207 11.37 15.11 23.94
C SER A 207 12.65 15.06 24.82
N ARG A 208 12.96 13.90 25.36
CA ARG A 208 14.15 13.71 26.19
C ARG A 208 15.47 14.09 25.49
N SER A 209 15.54 13.92 24.17
CA SER A 209 16.71 14.29 23.36
C SER A 209 16.81 15.81 23.08
N GLY A 210 15.72 16.56 23.29
CA GLY A 210 15.57 17.95 22.89
C GLY A 210 15.34 18.18 21.39
N LYS A 211 15.39 17.13 20.58
CA LYS A 211 15.31 17.19 19.10
C LYS A 211 13.94 16.87 18.55
N GLY A 212 12.90 16.84 19.34
CA GLY A 212 11.54 16.56 18.96
C GLY A 212 10.58 16.87 20.10
N ALA A 213 9.32 16.49 19.94
CA ALA A 213 8.27 16.70 20.93
C ALA A 213 7.22 15.62 20.90
N HIS A 214 6.53 15.48 22.03
CA HIS A 214 5.32 14.67 22.17
C HIS A 214 4.14 15.59 22.48
N LEU A 215 3.05 15.52 21.71
CA LEU A 215 1.81 16.22 22.02
C LEU A 215 0.80 15.21 22.60
N TRP A 216 0.37 15.44 23.83
CA TRP A 216 -0.46 14.56 24.65
C TRP A 216 -1.89 15.06 24.70
N ILE A 217 -2.88 14.15 24.47
CA ILE A 217 -4.30 14.41 24.70
C ILE A 217 -4.87 13.27 25.56
N PHE A 218 -5.54 13.60 26.66
CA PHE A 218 -5.99 12.65 27.65
C PHE A 218 -7.49 12.40 27.56
N PHE A 219 -7.92 11.19 27.90
CA PHE A 219 -9.32 10.78 27.92
C PHE A 219 -9.82 10.57 29.35
N LYS A 220 -11.08 10.93 29.62
CA LYS A 220 -11.71 10.75 30.93
C LYS A 220 -11.77 9.27 31.28
N ASP A 221 -12.22 8.46 30.32
CA ASP A 221 -12.30 7.02 30.43
C ASP A 221 -11.45 6.35 29.35
N SER A 222 -11.19 5.04 29.47
CA SER A 222 -10.53 4.31 28.41
C SER A 222 -11.49 4.16 27.23
N ILE A 223 -11.02 4.53 26.04
CA ILE A 223 -11.78 4.44 24.79
C ILE A 223 -11.10 3.46 23.82
N SER A 224 -11.85 2.95 22.84
CA SER A 224 -11.25 2.06 21.86
C SER A 224 -10.11 2.75 21.11
N ALA A 225 -9.00 2.05 20.93
CA ALA A 225 -7.83 2.60 20.23
C ALA A 225 -8.16 2.99 18.78
N SER A 226 -9.07 2.28 18.12
CA SER A 226 -9.54 2.63 16.77
C SER A 226 -10.23 4.00 16.73
N LEU A 227 -11.10 4.29 17.69
CA LEU A 227 -11.78 5.57 17.79
C LEU A 227 -10.81 6.70 18.15
N ALA A 228 -9.92 6.46 19.12
CA ALA A 228 -8.87 7.42 19.50
C ALA A 228 -7.96 7.75 18.32
N ARG A 229 -7.56 6.76 17.54
CA ARG A 229 -6.73 6.94 16.35
C ARG A 229 -7.47 7.65 15.23
N LYS A 230 -8.76 7.35 15.02
CA LYS A 230 -9.59 8.07 14.04
C LYS A 230 -9.64 9.56 14.39
N PHE A 231 -9.95 9.88 15.65
CA PHE A 231 -9.92 11.25 16.17
C PHE A 231 -8.55 11.93 15.94
N GLY A 232 -7.46 11.24 16.28
CA GLY A 232 -6.11 11.77 16.13
C GLY A 232 -5.69 11.99 14.67
N PHE A 233 -6.09 11.12 13.73
CA PHE A 233 -5.82 11.32 12.31
C PHE A 233 -6.58 12.53 11.75
N MET A 234 -7.79 12.78 12.20
CA MET A 234 -8.54 13.96 11.80
C MET A 234 -7.88 15.26 12.30
N LEU A 235 -7.33 15.26 13.51
CA LEU A 235 -6.51 16.39 14.01
C LEU A 235 -5.26 16.62 13.15
N LEU A 236 -4.57 15.55 12.76
CA LEU A 236 -3.40 15.64 11.87
C LEU A 236 -3.76 16.22 10.51
N ASP A 237 -4.87 15.77 9.91
CA ASP A 237 -5.33 16.26 8.60
C ASP A 237 -5.65 17.76 8.66
N MET A 238 -6.29 18.21 9.74
CA MET A 238 -6.55 19.65 9.95
C MET A 238 -5.27 20.44 10.18
N GLY A 239 -4.33 19.92 10.99
CA GLY A 239 -3.04 20.54 11.23
C GLY A 239 -2.21 20.71 9.95
N GLN A 240 -2.18 19.68 9.11
CA GLN A 240 -1.51 19.72 7.81
C GLN A 240 -2.11 20.80 6.90
N SER A 241 -3.43 20.94 6.91
CA SER A 241 -4.12 21.97 6.14
C SER A 241 -3.76 23.39 6.59
N LEU A 242 -3.46 23.58 7.89
CA LEU A 242 -3.08 24.87 8.47
C LEU A 242 -1.70 25.36 8.00
N VAL A 243 -0.73 24.46 7.96
CA VAL A 243 0.64 24.76 7.52
C VAL A 243 0.84 24.61 6.00
N ASN A 244 -0.23 24.31 5.26
CA ASN A 244 -0.20 24.13 3.81
C ASN A 244 0.77 23.03 3.32
N MET A 245 1.07 22.07 4.17
CA MET A 245 1.85 20.89 3.84
C MET A 245 0.92 19.72 3.48
N LYS A 246 1.31 18.89 2.52
CA LYS A 246 0.58 17.66 2.24
C LYS A 246 0.76 16.64 3.35
N THR A 247 1.89 16.71 4.08
CA THR A 247 2.21 15.85 5.22
C THR A 247 3.15 16.57 6.17
N PHE A 248 3.11 16.23 7.43
CA PHE A 248 4.12 16.63 8.40
C PHE A 248 5.43 15.85 8.15
N LYS A 249 6.53 16.52 7.94
CA LYS A 249 7.87 15.94 7.69
C LYS A 249 8.42 15.25 8.95
N TYR A 250 8.24 15.89 10.11
CA TYR A 250 8.83 15.48 11.39
C TYR A 250 7.91 14.62 12.25
N TYR A 251 6.65 14.44 11.86
CA TYR A 251 5.73 13.56 12.53
C TYR A 251 6.11 12.08 12.27
N ASP A 252 6.55 11.36 13.33
CA ASP A 252 6.90 9.94 13.22
C ASP A 252 5.67 9.04 13.38
N ARG A 253 4.95 9.18 14.49
CA ARG A 253 3.78 8.30 14.77
C ARG A 253 2.86 8.86 15.83
N MET A 254 1.69 8.22 15.94
CA MET A 254 0.73 8.44 17.03
C MET A 254 0.62 7.17 17.87
N TYR A 255 0.59 7.31 19.19
CA TYR A 255 0.37 6.22 20.11
C TYR A 255 -1.07 6.24 20.65
N PRO A 256 -1.76 5.07 20.74
CA PRO A 256 -1.34 3.76 20.27
C PRO A 256 -1.22 3.71 18.74
N CYS A 257 -0.24 2.94 18.24
CA CYS A 257 0.03 2.86 16.78
C CYS A 257 -0.95 1.94 16.04
N GLN A 258 -1.71 1.11 16.74
CA GLN A 258 -2.58 0.09 16.16
C GLN A 258 -3.88 -0.04 16.94
N ASP A 259 -4.92 -0.56 16.31
CA ASP A 259 -6.26 -0.68 16.89
C ASP A 259 -6.37 -1.84 17.88
N THR A 260 -5.71 -2.93 17.54
CA THR A 260 -5.64 -4.15 18.37
C THR A 260 -4.23 -4.74 18.25
N SER A 261 -3.81 -5.51 19.22
CA SER A 261 -2.53 -6.22 19.17
C SER A 261 -2.65 -7.57 19.87
N SER A 262 -2.08 -8.59 19.22
CA SER A 262 -1.81 -9.89 19.86
C SER A 262 -0.53 -9.86 20.70
N SER A 263 0.24 -8.77 20.60
CA SER A 263 1.51 -8.53 21.29
C SER A 263 1.42 -7.34 22.27
N LEU A 264 2.54 -6.95 22.88
CA LEU A 264 2.60 -5.78 23.77
C LEU A 264 2.26 -4.46 23.06
N GLY A 265 2.41 -4.40 21.76
CA GLY A 265 2.26 -3.16 21.00
C GLY A 265 3.48 -2.24 21.11
N ASN A 266 3.32 -1.00 20.70
CA ASN A 266 4.39 0.02 20.74
C ASN A 266 4.37 0.76 22.07
N LEU A 267 5.54 1.13 22.57
CA LEU A 267 5.69 1.88 23.82
C LEU A 267 6.01 3.35 23.56
N ILE A 268 5.65 4.22 24.51
CA ILE A 268 6.08 5.62 24.60
C ILE A 268 6.85 5.85 25.90
N ALA A 269 7.92 6.64 25.84
CA ALA A 269 8.64 7.07 27.03
C ALA A 269 7.80 8.06 27.86
N LEU A 270 7.86 7.94 29.18
CA LEU A 270 7.16 8.86 30.07
C LEU A 270 7.90 10.22 30.14
N PRO A 271 7.14 11.33 30.28
CA PRO A 271 7.69 12.68 30.46
C PRO A 271 8.28 12.89 31.86
N LEU A 272 8.85 14.06 32.09
CA LEU A 272 9.38 14.54 33.38
C LEU A 272 10.52 13.67 33.93
N GLN A 273 11.35 13.08 33.09
CA GLN A 273 12.50 12.32 33.53
C GLN A 273 13.59 13.25 34.12
N GLY A 274 13.95 13.03 35.36
CA GLY A 274 14.74 13.96 36.17
C GLY A 274 16.09 14.39 35.60
N GLN A 275 16.87 13.50 34.95
CA GLN A 275 18.14 13.92 34.32
C GLN A 275 17.91 14.76 33.08
N ALA A 276 16.88 14.46 32.28
CA ALA A 276 16.55 15.24 31.09
C ALA A 276 16.00 16.63 31.45
N LEU A 277 15.25 16.73 32.55
CA LEU A 277 14.73 18.00 33.08
C LEU A 277 15.82 18.99 33.41
N LYS A 278 16.99 18.56 33.89
CA LYS A 278 18.15 19.44 34.16
C LYS A 278 18.57 20.23 32.92
N ASN A 279 18.35 19.67 31.74
CA ASN A 279 18.66 20.31 30.46
C ASN A 279 17.41 20.95 29.79
N GLY A 280 16.30 21.10 30.51
CA GLY A 280 15.03 21.59 29.97
C GLY A 280 14.34 20.66 28.99
N ASN A 281 14.73 19.40 28.95
CA ASN A 281 14.13 18.34 28.10
C ASN A 281 13.23 17.42 28.92
N SER A 282 12.40 16.61 28.25
CA SER A 282 11.33 15.81 28.90
C SER A 282 10.38 16.68 29.74
N ALA A 283 10.24 17.93 29.36
CA ALA A 283 9.49 18.99 30.08
C ALA A 283 8.35 19.48 29.20
N PHE A 284 7.22 19.81 29.83
CA PHE A 284 6.13 20.51 29.16
C PHE A 284 6.54 21.94 28.87
N VAL A 285 6.19 22.41 27.68
CA VAL A 285 6.59 23.71 27.14
C VAL A 285 5.39 24.55 26.75
N ASP A 286 5.53 25.87 26.93
CA ASP A 286 4.58 26.90 26.52
C ASP A 286 4.57 27.10 24.97
N GLU A 287 3.78 28.06 24.51
CA GLU A 287 3.66 28.42 23.09
C GLU A 287 4.97 29.01 22.52
N ASN A 288 5.83 29.52 23.38
CA ASN A 288 7.15 30.04 23.02
C ASN A 288 8.28 29.01 23.17
N TRP A 289 7.92 27.75 23.38
CA TRP A 289 8.83 26.60 23.58
C TRP A 289 9.70 26.72 24.85
N ASN A 290 9.30 27.56 25.82
CA ASN A 290 9.96 27.63 27.13
C ASN A 290 9.35 26.57 28.06
N ALA A 291 10.19 25.87 28.81
CA ALA A 291 9.70 24.97 29.84
C ALA A 291 8.92 25.73 30.91
N TYR A 292 7.72 25.24 31.25
CA TYR A 292 6.96 25.82 32.36
C TYR A 292 7.76 25.79 33.66
N PRO A 293 7.79 26.87 34.44
CA PRO A 293 8.51 26.85 35.72
C PRO A 293 8.02 25.81 36.70
N ASN A 294 6.73 25.54 36.72
CA ASN A 294 6.10 24.51 37.53
C ASN A 294 5.41 23.46 36.64
N GLN A 295 6.10 22.36 36.39
CA GLN A 295 5.63 21.27 35.55
C GLN A 295 4.42 20.52 36.14
N TRP A 296 4.32 20.48 37.45
CA TRP A 296 3.21 19.83 38.15
C TRP A 296 1.93 20.65 38.09
N ASP A 297 2.03 21.98 38.16
CA ASP A 297 0.88 22.86 37.98
C ASP A 297 0.25 22.69 36.60
N VAL A 298 1.06 22.48 35.58
CA VAL A 298 0.57 22.18 34.23
C VAL A 298 -0.25 20.88 34.22
N LEU A 299 0.25 19.82 34.87
CA LEU A 299 -0.46 18.56 34.95
C LEU A 299 -1.76 18.64 35.77
N PHE A 300 -1.76 19.41 36.86
CA PHE A 300 -2.92 19.51 37.75
C PHE A 300 -4.00 20.44 37.22
N ASN A 301 -3.61 21.60 36.68
CA ASN A 301 -4.53 22.71 36.43
C ASN A 301 -4.79 22.99 34.95
N GLN A 302 -3.88 22.58 34.05
CA GLN A 302 -4.00 22.90 32.63
C GLN A 302 -4.46 21.70 31.79
N THR A 303 -4.60 20.51 32.36
CA THR A 303 -5.09 19.32 31.67
C THR A 303 -6.61 19.20 31.80
N SER A 304 -7.29 19.05 30.67
CA SER A 304 -8.66 18.55 30.66
C SER A 304 -8.72 17.22 29.91
N LYS A 305 -9.64 16.36 30.30
CA LYS A 305 -9.81 15.02 29.75
C LYS A 305 -11.06 15.00 28.88
N LEU A 306 -10.95 14.53 27.65
CA LEU A 306 -12.08 14.37 26.74
C LEU A 306 -12.91 13.15 27.13
N SER A 307 -14.22 13.30 27.13
CA SER A 307 -15.16 12.19 27.26
C SER A 307 -15.35 11.46 25.93
N LEU A 308 -15.93 10.27 25.98
CA LEU A 308 -16.32 9.53 24.77
C LEU A 308 -17.31 10.32 23.90
N GLU A 309 -18.21 11.04 24.55
CA GLU A 309 -19.20 11.90 23.89
C GLU A 309 -18.52 13.07 23.16
N ASP A 310 -17.57 13.74 23.80
CA ASP A 310 -16.81 14.82 23.17
C ASP A 310 -16.11 14.34 21.90
N ILE A 311 -15.46 13.17 21.95
CA ILE A 311 -14.74 12.60 20.82
C ILE A 311 -15.70 12.24 19.68
N ASN A 312 -16.84 11.63 19.96
CA ASN A 312 -17.83 11.32 18.94
C ASN A 312 -18.41 12.60 18.31
N ASN A 313 -18.68 13.64 19.11
CA ASN A 313 -19.14 14.94 18.61
C ASN A 313 -18.10 15.61 17.70
N TYR A 314 -16.80 15.57 18.04
CA TYR A 314 -15.75 16.06 17.19
C TYR A 314 -15.63 15.25 15.89
N ILE A 315 -15.64 13.93 15.96
CA ILE A 315 -15.57 13.08 14.79
C ILE A 315 -16.75 13.36 13.87
N GLN A 316 -17.97 13.39 14.36
CA GLN A 316 -19.16 13.66 13.57
C GLN A 316 -19.10 15.05 12.90
N LYS A 317 -18.72 16.08 13.68
CA LYS A 317 -18.54 17.43 13.17
C LYS A 317 -17.49 17.47 12.04
N TRP A 318 -16.36 16.83 12.23
CA TRP A 318 -15.24 16.86 11.28
C TRP A 318 -15.44 15.90 10.11
N GLU A 319 -16.18 14.81 10.25
CA GLU A 319 -16.55 13.96 9.11
C GLU A 319 -17.33 14.76 8.07
N VAL A 320 -18.30 15.55 8.50
CA VAL A 320 -19.03 16.44 7.61
C VAL A 320 -18.10 17.45 6.94
N GLU A 321 -17.18 18.04 7.69
CA GLU A 321 -16.19 18.99 7.17
C GLU A 321 -15.14 18.37 6.23
N LEU A 322 -14.69 17.12 6.49
CA LEU A 322 -13.67 16.40 5.69
C LEU A 322 -14.27 15.66 4.49
N TYR A 323 -15.51 15.16 4.56
CA TYR A 323 -16.22 14.57 3.43
C TYR A 323 -16.46 15.58 2.32
N GLU A 324 -16.77 16.80 2.68
CA GLU A 324 -16.84 17.89 1.70
C GLU A 324 -15.48 18.21 1.05
N HIS A 325 -14.37 17.72 1.60
CA HIS A 325 -13.00 17.91 1.10
C HIS A 325 -12.54 16.88 0.06
N ASN A 326 -13.07 15.66 0.07
CA ASN A 326 -12.58 14.55 -0.76
C ASN A 326 -13.35 14.33 -2.08
N GLY A 327 -14.20 15.26 -2.48
CA GLY A 327 -14.71 15.34 -3.87
C GLY A 327 -15.73 14.28 -4.28
N ILE A 328 -16.42 13.64 -3.35
CA ILE A 328 -17.68 12.93 -3.63
C ILE A 328 -18.80 13.94 -3.40
N ILE A 329 -18.99 14.82 -4.38
CA ILE A 329 -20.01 15.87 -4.35
C ILE A 329 -21.23 15.37 -5.08
N THR A 330 -22.32 15.19 -4.38
CA THR A 330 -23.63 15.48 -4.91
C THR A 330 -23.73 17.00 -5.13
N LYS A 331 -24.24 17.42 -6.26
CA LYS A 331 -24.15 18.77 -6.86
C LYS A 331 -24.78 19.95 -6.07
N GLU A 332 -24.99 19.90 -4.77
CA GLU A 332 -25.71 20.94 -4.01
C GLU A 332 -25.02 21.42 -2.71
N ALA A 333 -23.74 21.19 -2.53
CA ALA A 333 -23.03 21.71 -1.34
C ALA A 333 -22.58 23.15 -1.56
N SER A 334 -23.13 24.02 -0.74
CA SER A 334 -22.99 25.46 -0.59
C SER A 334 -21.77 26.16 -1.20
N THR A 335 -22.08 27.23 -1.97
CA THR A 335 -21.17 28.22 -2.56
C THR A 335 -20.42 29.12 -1.56
N ARG A 336 -20.35 28.79 -0.27
CA ARG A 336 -19.62 29.60 0.71
C ARG A 336 -18.12 29.34 0.62
N PRO A 337 -17.27 30.37 0.41
CA PRO A 337 -15.83 30.21 0.46
C PRO A 337 -15.42 29.76 1.87
N LYS A 338 -14.71 28.64 1.95
CA LYS A 338 -14.20 28.06 3.21
C LYS A 338 -12.89 28.76 3.55
N PRO A 339 -12.83 29.64 4.57
CA PRO A 339 -11.64 30.48 4.88
C PRO A 339 -10.37 29.67 5.16
N TRP A 340 -10.50 28.42 5.63
CA TRP A 340 -9.41 27.49 5.90
C TRP A 340 -8.97 26.70 4.67
N LYS A 341 -9.71 26.73 3.56
CA LYS A 341 -9.31 26.23 2.25
C LYS A 341 -8.74 27.34 1.37
N LYS A 342 -7.77 28.07 1.83
CA LYS A 342 -6.93 28.78 0.88
C LYS A 342 -6.13 27.73 0.11
N LYS A 343 -6.62 27.30 -1.04
CA LYS A 343 -5.76 26.74 -2.08
C LYS A 343 -4.61 27.73 -2.21
N GLN A 344 -3.38 27.27 -1.98
CA GLN A 344 -2.23 28.12 -2.29
C GLN A 344 -2.14 28.19 -3.81
N GLU A 345 -2.79 29.17 -4.37
CA GLU A 345 -2.68 29.50 -5.78
C GLU A 345 -1.49 30.44 -5.93
N PHE A 346 -0.75 30.29 -7.00
CA PHE A 346 0.30 31.25 -7.36
C PHE A 346 -0.34 32.65 -7.41
N ASN A 347 0.41 33.64 -6.90
CA ASN A 347 -0.05 35.02 -6.92
C ASN A 347 0.96 35.88 -7.71
N LYS A 348 0.47 36.65 -8.66
CA LYS A 348 1.31 37.54 -9.47
C LYS A 348 2.16 38.47 -8.60
N ASN A 349 1.65 38.93 -7.46
CA ASN A 349 2.35 39.82 -6.56
C ASN A 349 3.54 39.18 -5.82
N ASP A 350 3.66 37.85 -5.87
CA ASP A 350 4.79 37.14 -5.26
C ASP A 350 6.01 37.04 -6.21
N VAL A 351 5.89 37.59 -7.44
CA VAL A 351 6.96 37.62 -8.45
C VAL A 351 7.25 39.07 -8.84
N VAL A 352 8.49 39.51 -8.70
CA VAL A 352 8.94 40.81 -9.15
C VAL A 352 9.45 40.70 -10.59
N GLY A 353 8.67 41.21 -11.54
CA GLY A 353 9.00 41.12 -12.95
C GLY A 353 8.50 39.80 -13.61
N LYS A 354 9.36 39.10 -14.33
CA LYS A 354 9.05 37.82 -15.01
C LYS A 354 9.69 36.66 -14.26
N LEU A 355 9.00 35.51 -14.32
CA LEU A 355 9.56 34.26 -13.84
C LEU A 355 10.53 33.73 -14.90
N HIS A 356 11.81 33.58 -14.56
CA HIS A 356 12.80 33.03 -15.48
C HIS A 356 12.91 31.50 -15.29
N ILE A 357 12.68 30.78 -16.40
CA ILE A 357 12.67 29.31 -16.44
C ILE A 357 13.73 28.82 -17.41
N VAL A 358 14.66 27.99 -16.94
CA VAL A 358 15.67 27.34 -17.79
C VAL A 358 15.37 25.85 -17.87
N LEU A 359 15.30 25.30 -19.07
CA LEU A 359 15.13 23.89 -19.31
C LEU A 359 16.48 23.21 -19.52
N GLY A 360 16.77 22.22 -18.73
CA GLY A 360 17.98 21.40 -18.78
C GLY A 360 17.66 19.93 -18.46
N ASP A 361 18.46 19.31 -17.61
CA ASP A 361 18.17 17.99 -17.03
C ASP A 361 16.92 18.02 -16.12
N GLY A 362 16.45 19.22 -15.76
CA GLY A 362 15.22 19.54 -15.06
C GLY A 362 14.63 20.87 -15.54
N VAL A 363 13.70 21.42 -14.76
CA VAL A 363 13.10 22.74 -14.97
C VAL A 363 13.62 23.64 -13.85
N TYR A 364 14.55 24.50 -14.19
CA TYR A 364 15.19 25.44 -13.28
C TYR A 364 14.42 26.74 -13.22
N VAL A 365 14.04 27.16 -12.03
CA VAL A 365 13.32 28.41 -11.78
C VAL A 365 14.23 29.32 -10.95
N ASP A 366 14.57 30.49 -11.48
CA ASP A 366 15.38 31.48 -10.78
C ASP A 366 14.62 32.03 -9.57
N VAL A 367 15.25 32.02 -8.37
CA VAL A 367 14.62 32.48 -7.13
C VAL A 367 14.83 33.95 -6.82
N LEU A 368 15.71 34.65 -7.58
CA LEU A 368 16.18 35.98 -7.25
C LEU A 368 15.04 36.99 -7.05
N ASN A 369 13.98 36.88 -7.83
CA ASN A 369 12.86 37.84 -7.83
C ASN A 369 11.56 37.22 -7.28
N LEU A 370 11.68 36.14 -6.49
CA LEU A 370 10.55 35.39 -5.96
C LEU A 370 10.39 35.57 -4.46
N MET A 371 9.20 35.90 -4.01
CA MET A 371 8.87 35.87 -2.59
C MET A 371 8.96 34.46 -2.02
N PRO A 372 9.36 34.26 -0.75
CA PRO A 372 9.48 32.94 -0.14
C PRO A 372 8.23 32.06 -0.28
N ARG A 373 7.06 32.67 -0.29
CA ARG A 373 5.78 32.00 -0.45
C ARG A 373 5.67 31.25 -1.78
N ILE A 374 5.96 31.91 -2.90
CA ILE A 374 5.85 31.28 -4.23
C ILE A 374 6.99 30.29 -4.43
N GLN A 375 8.18 30.51 -3.87
CA GLN A 375 9.27 29.54 -3.89
C GLN A 375 8.83 28.23 -3.26
N ASN A 376 8.17 28.27 -2.08
CA ASN A 376 7.65 27.08 -1.42
C ASN A 376 6.51 26.41 -2.21
N GLN A 377 5.67 27.20 -2.87
CA GLN A 377 4.63 26.67 -3.75
C GLN A 377 5.22 25.96 -4.98
N ILE A 378 6.31 26.49 -5.55
CA ILE A 378 7.04 25.85 -6.65
C ILE A 378 7.66 24.54 -6.17
N ARG A 379 8.35 24.53 -5.02
CA ARG A 379 8.89 23.28 -4.41
C ARG A 379 7.81 22.24 -4.18
N SER A 380 6.62 22.67 -3.73
CA SER A 380 5.50 21.78 -3.45
C SER A 380 4.98 21.02 -4.69
N LEU A 381 5.24 21.50 -5.92
CA LEU A 381 4.93 20.77 -7.14
C LEU A 381 5.70 19.44 -7.23
N ALA A 382 6.96 19.44 -6.76
CA ALA A 382 7.83 18.27 -6.76
C ALA A 382 7.72 17.43 -5.47
N ALA A 383 6.85 17.79 -4.54
CA ALA A 383 6.63 17.09 -3.29
C ALA A 383 5.31 16.28 -3.32
N PHE A 384 5.30 15.11 -2.67
CA PHE A 384 4.09 14.30 -2.49
C PHE A 384 4.25 13.33 -1.33
N ASP A 385 3.13 12.84 -0.84
CA ASP A 385 3.07 11.90 0.28
C ASP A 385 3.73 10.57 -0.05
N ASN A 386 4.52 10.04 0.87
CA ASN A 386 5.16 8.74 0.69
C ASN A 386 4.19 7.59 1.04
N PRO A 387 3.67 6.85 0.06
CA PRO A 387 2.70 5.78 0.32
C PRO A 387 3.26 4.66 1.20
N ILE A 388 4.58 4.42 1.13
CA ILE A 388 5.26 3.39 1.92
C ILE A 388 5.25 3.79 3.41
N PHE A 389 5.54 5.06 3.70
CA PHE A 389 5.47 5.58 5.07
C PHE A 389 4.08 5.37 5.68
N TYR A 390 3.02 5.78 4.98
CA TYR A 390 1.64 5.63 5.47
C TYR A 390 1.17 4.18 5.54
N LYS A 391 1.64 3.34 4.63
CA LYS A 391 1.39 1.89 4.70
C LYS A 391 2.06 1.28 5.94
N ASN A 392 3.33 1.55 6.17
CA ASN A 392 4.06 1.08 7.33
C ASN A 392 3.43 1.58 8.63
N LYS A 393 3.07 2.89 8.67
CA LYS A 393 2.37 3.52 9.78
C LYS A 393 1.04 2.82 10.10
N ARG A 394 0.24 2.48 9.09
CA ARG A 394 -1.02 1.74 9.25
C ARG A 394 -0.80 0.33 9.78
N LEU A 395 0.30 -0.31 9.39
CA LEU A 395 0.67 -1.66 9.80
C LEU A 395 1.48 -1.70 11.11
N GLY A 396 1.79 -0.55 11.73
CA GLY A 396 2.60 -0.47 12.93
C GLY A 396 4.10 -0.77 12.73
N TYR A 397 4.57 -0.75 11.46
CA TYR A 397 6.00 -0.95 11.16
C TYR A 397 6.79 0.34 11.36
N SER A 398 8.06 0.17 11.73
CA SER A 398 8.99 1.31 11.87
C SER A 398 9.21 2.01 10.53
N ASN A 399 9.18 3.35 10.56
CA ASN A 399 9.50 4.21 9.42
C ASN A 399 10.89 4.85 9.52
N TYR A 400 11.79 4.29 10.30
CA TYR A 400 13.14 4.85 10.56
C TYR A 400 13.90 5.30 9.30
N TYR A 401 13.68 4.66 8.17
CA TYR A 401 14.32 4.99 6.89
C TYR A 401 13.37 5.64 5.86
N ASN A 402 12.10 5.87 6.20
CA ASN A 402 11.11 6.38 5.28
C ASN A 402 10.63 7.75 5.74
N LEU A 403 10.84 8.77 4.95
CA LEU A 403 10.26 10.10 5.18
C LEU A 403 8.76 10.07 4.85
N SER A 404 7.97 10.90 5.54
CA SER A 404 6.50 11.02 5.31
C SER A 404 6.18 11.61 3.94
N SER A 405 7.07 12.44 3.39
CA SER A 405 6.94 13.02 2.06
C SER A 405 8.21 12.76 1.23
N ILE A 406 8.00 12.64 -0.09
CA ILE A 406 9.07 12.52 -1.08
C ILE A 406 9.16 13.85 -1.82
N TYR A 407 10.34 14.46 -1.82
CA TYR A 407 10.66 15.64 -2.60
C TYR A 407 11.60 15.24 -3.74
N MET A 408 11.17 15.46 -4.98
CA MET A 408 11.91 15.11 -6.20
C MET A 408 12.64 16.30 -6.82
N GLY A 409 12.44 17.51 -6.27
CA GLY A 409 13.19 18.71 -6.66
C GLY A 409 14.53 18.82 -5.94
N LYS A 410 15.30 19.81 -6.30
CA LYS A 410 16.54 20.23 -5.63
C LYS A 410 16.72 21.74 -5.75
N ASP A 411 17.36 22.35 -4.79
CA ASP A 411 17.79 23.75 -4.84
C ASP A 411 19.28 23.79 -5.20
N VAL A 412 19.67 24.53 -6.22
CA VAL A 412 21.04 24.58 -6.73
C VAL A 412 21.36 25.99 -7.18
N ASP A 413 22.37 26.61 -6.58
CA ASP A 413 22.98 27.89 -7.02
C ASP A 413 21.95 29.01 -7.33
N GLY A 414 20.95 29.18 -6.47
CA GLY A 414 19.92 30.22 -6.61
C GLY A 414 18.76 29.81 -7.53
N TYR A 415 18.66 28.54 -7.91
CA TYR A 415 17.55 27.97 -8.69
C TYR A 415 16.82 26.88 -7.92
N ILE A 416 15.49 26.85 -8.08
CA ILE A 416 14.68 25.68 -7.72
C ILE A 416 14.59 24.81 -8.96
N CYS A 417 15.18 23.62 -8.91
CA CYS A 417 15.11 22.65 -9.98
C CYS A 417 14.00 21.63 -9.75
N LEU A 418 13.00 21.64 -10.61
CA LEU A 418 11.92 20.66 -10.65
C LEU A 418 12.22 19.56 -11.67
N PRO A 419 11.72 18.33 -11.49
CA PRO A 419 11.73 17.31 -12.52
C PRO A 419 11.04 17.78 -13.81
N ARG A 420 11.56 17.37 -14.98
CA ARG A 420 11.10 17.82 -16.32
C ARG A 420 9.61 17.67 -16.57
N GLY A 421 8.97 16.60 -16.03
CA GLY A 421 7.55 16.32 -16.21
C GLY A 421 6.63 17.34 -15.56
N LEU A 422 7.14 18.20 -14.70
CA LEU A 422 6.39 19.27 -14.03
C LEU A 422 6.36 20.59 -14.80
N LYS A 423 7.04 20.70 -15.95
CA LYS A 423 7.05 21.91 -16.79
C LYS A 423 5.64 22.39 -17.12
N GLU A 424 4.80 21.50 -17.63
CA GLU A 424 3.44 21.85 -18.05
C GLU A 424 2.56 22.30 -16.86
N GLU A 425 2.71 21.64 -15.70
CA GLU A 425 2.01 22.00 -14.47
C GLU A 425 2.46 23.38 -13.97
N LEU A 426 3.76 23.66 -13.97
CA LEU A 426 4.33 24.98 -13.61
C LEU A 426 3.78 26.08 -14.52
N ILE A 427 3.89 25.89 -15.84
CA ILE A 427 3.41 26.86 -16.84
C ILE A 427 1.90 27.10 -16.71
N LYS A 428 1.12 26.03 -16.52
CA LYS A 428 -0.32 26.13 -16.28
C LYS A 428 -0.62 27.02 -15.06
N LYS A 429 0.07 26.82 -13.94
CA LYS A 429 -0.11 27.65 -12.74
C LYS A 429 0.31 29.08 -12.93
N CYS A 430 1.38 29.35 -13.69
CA CYS A 430 1.77 30.72 -14.05
C CYS A 430 0.69 31.38 -14.87
N ASN A 431 0.13 30.70 -15.87
CA ASN A 431 -0.93 31.25 -16.72
C ASN A 431 -2.23 31.51 -15.93
N GLU A 432 -2.63 30.57 -15.05
CA GLU A 432 -3.79 30.76 -14.16
C GLU A 432 -3.63 31.97 -13.24
N ALA A 433 -2.41 32.21 -12.73
CA ALA A 433 -2.07 33.34 -11.87
C ALA A 433 -1.72 34.63 -12.66
N LYS A 434 -1.70 34.58 -14.00
CA LYS A 434 -1.27 35.70 -14.87
C LYS A 434 0.15 36.17 -14.57
N ILE A 435 1.05 35.26 -14.20
CA ILE A 435 2.48 35.50 -14.01
C ILE A 435 3.14 35.45 -15.37
N GLU A 436 3.86 36.52 -15.74
CA GLU A 436 4.68 36.54 -16.95
C GLU A 436 5.93 35.67 -16.72
N TYR A 437 6.30 34.89 -17.72
CA TYR A 437 7.49 34.04 -17.66
C TYR A 437 8.22 34.05 -19.04
N ASP A 438 9.48 33.76 -19.01
CA ASP A 438 10.30 33.44 -20.17
C ASP A 438 10.94 32.05 -19.99
N VAL A 439 11.24 31.40 -21.10
CA VAL A 439 11.77 30.03 -21.10
C VAL A 439 13.03 29.97 -21.97
N ASP A 440 14.17 29.68 -21.35
CA ASP A 440 15.41 29.39 -22.01
C ASP A 440 15.61 27.85 -22.14
N ASP A 441 15.77 27.37 -23.36
CA ASP A 441 15.88 25.92 -23.66
C ASP A 441 17.33 25.50 -23.88
N GLN A 442 17.98 25.06 -22.83
CA GLN A 442 19.37 24.57 -22.79
C GLN A 442 19.48 23.03 -22.88
N ARG A 443 18.39 22.36 -23.26
CA ARG A 443 18.39 20.91 -23.42
C ARG A 443 19.23 20.48 -24.62
N GLU A 444 19.85 19.30 -24.49
CA GLU A 444 20.64 18.71 -25.56
C GLU A 444 19.75 18.32 -26.75
N LYS A 445 19.97 18.99 -27.88
CA LYS A 445 19.23 18.74 -29.14
C LYS A 445 19.71 17.49 -29.88
N GLY A 446 20.88 17.02 -29.49
CA GLY A 446 21.53 15.87 -30.11
C GLY A 446 22.09 16.14 -31.52
N ARG A 447 22.75 15.13 -32.00
CA ARG A 447 23.30 15.13 -33.38
C ARG A 447 22.23 14.64 -34.36
N PRO A 448 21.95 15.34 -35.47
CA PRO A 448 21.09 14.83 -36.54
C PRO A 448 21.69 13.54 -37.12
N ILE A 449 20.83 12.55 -37.39
CA ILE A 449 21.21 11.28 -37.99
C ILE A 449 20.35 11.01 -39.25
N ARG A 450 20.93 10.34 -40.24
CA ARG A 450 20.22 9.91 -41.45
C ARG A 450 19.53 8.58 -41.16
N VAL A 451 18.29 8.64 -40.79
CA VAL A 451 17.47 7.47 -40.46
C VAL A 451 16.04 7.64 -41.00
N SER A 452 15.45 6.56 -41.45
CA SER A 452 14.05 6.51 -41.85
C SER A 452 13.39 5.24 -41.33
N PHE A 453 12.12 5.33 -41.06
CA PHE A 453 11.31 4.18 -40.62
C PHE A 453 10.96 3.29 -41.82
N LYS A 454 11.17 1.99 -41.65
CA LYS A 454 10.84 0.96 -42.64
C LYS A 454 9.63 0.17 -42.14
N GLY A 455 8.47 0.47 -42.67
CA GLY A 455 7.24 -0.24 -42.29
C GLY A 455 6.01 0.63 -42.43
N LYS A 456 4.90 0.11 -41.94
CA LYS A 456 3.64 0.84 -41.89
C LYS A 456 3.03 0.63 -40.51
N LEU A 457 2.69 1.71 -39.85
CA LEU A 457 1.93 1.67 -38.59
C LEU A 457 0.46 1.37 -38.89
N ASP A 458 -0.20 0.65 -38.01
CA ASP A 458 -1.68 0.59 -38.03
C ASP A 458 -2.28 1.91 -37.49
N ASN A 459 -3.61 2.08 -37.63
CA ASN A 459 -4.28 3.33 -37.29
C ASN A 459 -4.05 3.73 -35.83
N GLU A 460 -4.16 2.79 -34.87
CA GLU A 460 -3.98 3.08 -33.45
C GLU A 460 -2.51 3.35 -33.11
N GLN A 461 -1.58 2.65 -33.76
CA GLN A 461 -0.15 2.92 -33.61
C GLN A 461 0.20 4.31 -34.15
N GLN A 462 -0.41 4.73 -35.27
CA GLN A 462 -0.23 6.07 -35.82
C GLN A 462 -0.76 7.14 -34.86
N ILE A 463 -1.97 6.92 -34.30
CA ILE A 463 -2.53 7.83 -33.28
C ILE A 463 -1.60 7.93 -32.07
N ALA A 464 -1.05 6.79 -31.61
CA ALA A 464 -0.14 6.77 -30.48
C ALA A 464 1.19 7.48 -30.78
N ALA A 465 1.73 7.28 -31.97
CA ALA A 465 2.95 7.95 -32.42
C ALA A 465 2.75 9.47 -32.52
N ASN A 466 1.64 9.91 -33.12
CA ASN A 466 1.31 11.34 -33.24
C ASN A 466 1.15 12.01 -31.88
N ALA A 467 0.45 11.37 -30.94
CA ALA A 467 0.28 11.88 -29.59
C ALA A 467 1.63 12.07 -28.84
N LEU A 468 2.63 11.27 -29.14
CA LEU A 468 3.99 11.47 -28.61
C LEU A 468 4.77 12.55 -29.38
N LEU A 469 4.62 12.61 -30.72
CA LEU A 469 5.32 13.58 -31.57
C LEU A 469 4.89 15.03 -31.34
N GLU A 470 3.67 15.27 -30.86
CA GLU A 470 3.17 16.60 -30.46
C GLU A 470 3.92 17.17 -29.26
N HIS A 471 4.67 16.34 -28.53
CA HIS A 471 5.34 16.70 -27.28
C HIS A 471 6.82 16.28 -27.27
N ASP A 472 7.64 17.03 -26.55
CA ASP A 472 9.07 16.68 -26.39
C ASP A 472 9.27 15.51 -25.41
N TYR A 473 8.31 15.29 -24.49
CA TYR A 473 8.37 14.21 -23.51
C TYR A 473 6.98 13.70 -23.16
N GLY A 474 6.91 12.47 -22.68
CA GLY A 474 5.67 11.83 -22.25
C GLY A 474 5.73 10.33 -22.26
N ILE A 475 4.63 9.71 -21.87
CA ILE A 475 4.52 8.26 -21.67
C ILE A 475 3.45 7.68 -22.58
N LEU A 476 3.78 6.57 -23.24
CA LEU A 476 2.83 5.68 -23.88
C LEU A 476 2.51 4.51 -22.96
N SER A 477 1.28 4.44 -22.50
CA SER A 477 0.74 3.31 -21.74
C SER A 477 -0.04 2.41 -22.69
N ALA A 478 0.57 1.32 -23.17
CA ALA A 478 -0.06 0.44 -24.14
C ALA A 478 0.15 -1.04 -23.76
N THR A 479 -0.91 -1.83 -23.89
CA THR A 479 -0.89 -3.27 -23.57
C THR A 479 0.25 -4.02 -24.27
N THR A 480 0.62 -5.19 -23.74
CA THR A 480 1.61 -6.06 -24.39
C THR A 480 1.18 -6.36 -25.83
N ALA A 481 2.17 -6.52 -26.72
CA ALA A 481 1.97 -6.76 -28.15
C ALA A 481 1.23 -5.65 -28.95
N PHE A 482 1.11 -4.43 -28.41
CA PHE A 482 0.63 -3.26 -29.17
C PHE A 482 1.65 -2.75 -30.20
N GLY A 483 2.92 -3.15 -30.07
CA GLY A 483 3.99 -2.69 -30.95
C GLY A 483 4.74 -1.47 -30.41
N LYS A 484 4.89 -1.34 -29.07
CA LYS A 484 5.63 -0.24 -28.44
C LYS A 484 7.02 -0.01 -29.04
N THR A 485 7.76 -1.09 -29.31
CA THR A 485 9.09 -1.02 -29.95
C THR A 485 9.01 -0.50 -31.37
N VAL A 486 7.97 -0.87 -32.12
CA VAL A 486 7.74 -0.39 -33.49
C VAL A 486 7.44 1.11 -33.51
N ILE A 487 6.58 1.56 -32.57
CA ILE A 487 6.29 3.00 -32.39
C ILE A 487 7.57 3.75 -32.01
N SER A 488 8.38 3.20 -31.11
CA SER A 488 9.67 3.80 -30.73
C SER A 488 10.63 3.93 -31.94
N ALA A 489 10.69 2.92 -32.80
CA ALA A 489 11.46 2.99 -34.05
C ALA A 489 10.89 4.07 -35.00
N TYR A 490 9.57 4.20 -35.09
CA TYR A 490 8.93 5.27 -35.86
C TYR A 490 9.30 6.66 -35.32
N LEU A 491 9.25 6.86 -33.98
CA LEU A 491 9.68 8.12 -33.35
C LEU A 491 11.15 8.46 -33.69
N ILE A 492 12.05 7.47 -33.74
CA ILE A 492 13.45 7.65 -34.12
C ILE A 492 13.51 8.13 -35.57
N GLY A 493 12.75 7.50 -36.47
CA GLY A 493 12.67 7.86 -37.90
C GLY A 493 12.13 9.28 -38.14
N GLU A 494 11.22 9.76 -37.31
CA GLU A 494 10.61 11.09 -37.41
C GLU A 494 11.46 12.19 -36.74
N ARG A 495 12.02 11.93 -35.55
CA ARG A 495 12.85 12.92 -34.82
C ARG A 495 14.24 13.08 -35.46
N LYS A 496 14.79 12.05 -36.08
CA LYS A 496 16.08 12.03 -36.82
C LYS A 496 17.27 12.58 -36.02
N VAL A 497 17.28 12.28 -34.71
CA VAL A 497 18.38 12.65 -33.80
C VAL A 497 18.98 11.40 -33.18
N ASN A 498 20.24 11.48 -32.78
CA ASN A 498 20.87 10.37 -32.08
C ASN A 498 20.11 9.97 -30.83
N THR A 499 19.94 8.66 -30.66
CA THR A 499 18.96 8.11 -29.68
C THR A 499 19.60 7.11 -28.76
N LEU A 500 19.27 7.20 -27.47
CA LEU A 500 19.61 6.23 -26.44
C LEU A 500 18.36 5.52 -25.93
N ILE A 501 18.35 4.20 -26.00
CA ILE A 501 17.28 3.37 -25.42
C ILE A 501 17.77 2.79 -24.10
N LEU A 502 16.98 2.99 -23.03
CA LEU A 502 17.29 2.56 -21.67
C LEU A 502 16.49 1.32 -21.31
N LEU A 503 17.20 0.28 -20.89
CA LEU A 503 16.63 -1.01 -20.48
C LEU A 503 17.00 -1.36 -19.04
N GLN A 504 16.07 -2.03 -18.35
CA GLN A 504 16.30 -2.60 -17.01
C GLN A 504 16.83 -4.04 -17.07
N ARG A 505 16.48 -4.79 -18.13
CA ARG A 505 16.77 -6.22 -18.22
C ARG A 505 17.55 -6.53 -19.50
N LYS A 506 18.59 -7.36 -19.34
CA LYS A 506 19.46 -7.77 -20.43
C LYS A 506 18.74 -8.61 -21.49
N ASP A 507 17.70 -9.34 -21.12
CA ASP A 507 16.93 -10.21 -22.02
C ASP A 507 16.26 -9.42 -23.15
N LEU A 508 15.97 -8.14 -22.93
CA LEU A 508 15.35 -7.23 -23.91
C LEU A 508 16.36 -6.67 -24.93
N LEU A 509 17.67 -6.75 -24.65
CA LEU A 509 18.69 -6.09 -25.45
C LEU A 509 18.72 -6.63 -26.91
N ASP A 510 18.83 -7.94 -27.06
CA ASP A 510 18.91 -8.59 -28.38
C ASP A 510 17.59 -8.37 -29.15
N GLN A 511 16.46 -8.37 -28.46
CA GLN A 511 15.16 -8.09 -29.08
C GLN A 511 15.10 -6.65 -29.61
N TRP A 512 15.54 -5.65 -28.83
CA TRP A 512 15.55 -4.26 -29.27
C TRP A 512 16.47 -4.05 -30.47
N ILE A 513 17.69 -4.59 -30.44
CA ILE A 513 18.62 -4.49 -31.53
C ILE A 513 18.02 -5.12 -32.81
N ASN A 514 17.38 -6.29 -32.70
CA ASN A 514 16.77 -6.96 -33.85
C ASN A 514 15.59 -6.16 -34.43
N GLU A 515 14.71 -5.64 -33.57
CA GLU A 515 13.57 -4.84 -34.01
C GLU A 515 14.01 -3.50 -34.63
N LEU A 516 15.03 -2.83 -34.08
CA LEU A 516 15.59 -1.62 -34.67
C LEU A 516 16.21 -1.90 -36.09
N ASN A 517 16.97 -2.98 -36.25
CA ASN A 517 17.49 -3.39 -37.57
C ASN A 517 16.38 -3.73 -38.58
N LYS A 518 15.23 -4.27 -38.08
CA LYS A 518 14.08 -4.62 -38.92
C LYS A 518 13.32 -3.40 -39.41
N PHE A 519 13.11 -2.41 -38.52
CA PHE A 519 12.20 -1.29 -38.77
C PHE A 519 12.89 0.04 -39.10
N LEU A 520 14.23 0.11 -39.04
CA LEU A 520 14.98 1.30 -39.41
C LEU A 520 15.90 1.04 -40.61
N ILE A 521 15.98 2.03 -41.51
CA ILE A 521 17.03 2.19 -42.50
C ILE A 521 17.93 3.31 -41.98
N ILE A 522 19.18 2.99 -41.65
CA ILE A 522 20.12 3.93 -41.04
C ILE A 522 21.25 4.13 -42.08
N ASP A 523 21.29 5.31 -42.72
CA ASP A 523 22.30 5.70 -43.69
C ASP A 523 23.46 6.46 -43.02
N GLU A 524 24.06 5.79 -42.02
CA GLU A 524 25.22 6.28 -41.28
C GLU A 524 26.38 5.26 -41.36
N GLN A 525 27.61 5.76 -41.26
CA GLN A 525 28.77 4.88 -41.19
C GLN A 525 29.07 4.51 -39.73
N PRO A 526 29.40 3.24 -39.46
CA PRO A 526 29.83 2.84 -38.12
C PRO A 526 31.06 3.66 -37.71
N PRO A 527 31.05 4.28 -36.49
CA PRO A 527 32.13 5.14 -36.04
C PRO A 527 33.41 4.36 -35.74
N THR A 528 34.57 5.04 -35.84
CA THR A 528 35.85 4.50 -35.37
C THR A 528 36.05 4.74 -33.89
N TYR A 529 36.76 3.86 -33.22
CA TYR A 529 37.12 3.98 -31.79
C TYR A 529 38.58 3.56 -31.59
N LYS A 530 39.22 4.15 -30.58
CA LYS A 530 40.58 3.76 -30.18
C LYS A 530 40.52 2.59 -29.19
N THR A 531 41.23 1.53 -29.50
CA THR A 531 41.43 0.40 -28.58
C THR A 531 42.34 0.79 -27.41
N LYS A 532 42.36 -0.01 -26.34
CA LYS A 532 43.30 0.23 -25.22
C LYS A 532 44.79 0.28 -25.63
N SER A 533 45.13 -0.31 -26.80
CA SER A 533 46.46 -0.27 -27.40
C SER A 533 46.69 0.92 -28.36
N GLY A 534 45.76 1.88 -28.43
CA GLY A 534 45.83 3.07 -29.26
C GLY A 534 45.47 2.85 -30.74
N ARG A 535 45.18 1.63 -31.19
CA ARG A 535 44.81 1.34 -32.59
C ARG A 535 43.36 1.77 -32.86
N GLU A 536 43.14 2.45 -33.96
CA GLU A 536 41.80 2.75 -34.45
C GLU A 536 41.15 1.52 -35.07
N LYS A 537 39.91 1.25 -34.63
CA LYS A 537 39.04 0.21 -35.20
C LYS A 537 37.69 0.80 -35.55
N LYS A 538 37.05 0.34 -36.60
CA LYS A 538 35.67 0.67 -36.94
C LYS A 538 34.70 -0.21 -36.12
N ARG A 539 33.58 0.33 -35.65
CA ARG A 539 32.50 -0.46 -35.05
C ARG A 539 31.86 -1.39 -36.09
N ASP A 540 31.39 -2.54 -35.68
CA ASP A 540 30.77 -3.53 -36.57
C ASP A 540 29.33 -3.14 -36.97
N SER A 541 28.68 -2.23 -36.23
CA SER A 541 27.29 -1.81 -36.43
C SER A 541 27.11 -0.34 -36.11
N VAL A 542 26.12 0.27 -36.72
CA VAL A 542 25.62 1.63 -36.40
C VAL A 542 24.71 1.65 -35.19
N ILE A 543 24.17 0.47 -34.77
CA ILE A 543 23.44 0.30 -33.53
C ILE A 543 24.40 -0.30 -32.51
N GLY A 544 24.67 0.45 -31.46
CA GLY A 544 25.55 0.02 -30.37
C GLY A 544 24.83 -0.50 -29.12
N CYS A 545 25.62 -1.02 -28.18
CA CYS A 545 25.08 -1.40 -26.88
C CYS A 545 26.05 -1.19 -25.74
N LEU A 546 25.49 -0.94 -24.54
CA LEU A 546 26.23 -0.87 -23.29
C LEU A 546 25.64 -1.82 -22.26
N THR A 547 26.46 -2.76 -21.81
CA THR A 547 26.12 -3.65 -20.66
C THR A 547 27.29 -3.69 -19.69
N GLY A 548 27.17 -4.34 -18.54
CA GLY A 548 28.29 -4.49 -17.60
C GLY A 548 29.58 -5.04 -18.22
N ASN A 549 29.47 -5.88 -19.25
CA ASN A 549 30.58 -6.57 -19.86
C ASN A 549 30.89 -6.13 -21.32
N LYS A 550 30.04 -5.35 -21.97
CA LYS A 550 30.20 -4.95 -23.39
C LYS A 550 29.94 -3.46 -23.55
N ASN A 551 30.87 -2.76 -24.13
CA ASN A 551 30.72 -1.37 -24.55
C ASN A 551 31.00 -1.27 -26.06
N SER A 552 29.93 -1.13 -26.85
CA SER A 552 29.99 -0.92 -28.29
C SER A 552 29.23 0.34 -28.71
N LEU A 553 29.13 1.33 -27.83
CA LEU A 553 28.41 2.59 -28.10
C LEU A 553 28.90 3.22 -29.42
N THR A 554 27.97 3.74 -30.22
CA THR A 554 28.19 4.37 -31.50
C THR A 554 27.92 5.88 -31.45
N GLY A 555 27.13 6.36 -30.53
CA GLY A 555 26.63 7.74 -30.47
C GLY A 555 25.58 8.04 -31.55
N ILE A 556 25.06 6.99 -32.24
CA ILE A 556 24.04 7.10 -33.30
C ILE A 556 22.71 6.60 -32.73
N ILE A 557 22.58 5.29 -32.62
CA ILE A 557 21.47 4.65 -31.93
C ILE A 557 22.07 3.61 -31.00
N ASP A 558 21.86 3.77 -29.71
CA ASP A 558 22.48 2.91 -28.73
C ASP A 558 21.46 2.37 -27.72
N VAL A 559 21.65 1.13 -27.29
CA VAL A 559 20.81 0.46 -26.29
C VAL A 559 21.63 0.21 -25.05
N ALA A 560 21.26 0.78 -23.94
CA ALA A 560 22.04 0.71 -22.69
C ALA A 560 21.25 0.14 -21.52
N MET A 561 21.94 -0.68 -20.72
CA MET A 561 21.42 -1.08 -19.41
C MET A 561 21.58 0.06 -18.42
N ILE A 562 20.51 0.45 -17.73
CA ILE A 562 20.52 1.55 -16.74
C ILE A 562 21.59 1.33 -15.67
N GLY A 563 21.73 0.09 -15.16
CA GLY A 563 22.78 -0.24 -14.20
C GLY A 563 24.22 -0.09 -14.72
N SER A 564 24.42 0.04 -16.05
CA SER A 564 25.75 0.29 -16.66
C SER A 564 26.04 1.78 -16.82
N ILE A 565 25.03 2.64 -16.70
CA ILE A 565 25.18 4.10 -16.74
C ILE A 565 25.58 4.63 -15.36
N TYR A 566 24.95 4.10 -14.29
CA TYR A 566 25.26 4.47 -12.92
C TYR A 566 25.66 3.24 -12.13
N SER A 567 26.88 3.22 -11.63
CA SER A 567 27.42 2.12 -10.82
C SER A 567 28.36 2.65 -9.73
N LYS A 568 28.20 2.17 -8.51
CA LYS A 568 29.08 2.49 -7.36
C LYS A 568 29.28 4.00 -7.13
N GLY A 569 28.24 4.81 -7.34
CA GLY A 569 28.30 6.26 -7.10
C GLY A 569 28.74 7.10 -8.30
N ASN A 570 29.24 6.48 -9.38
CA ASN A 570 29.77 7.18 -10.55
C ASN A 570 28.82 7.09 -11.75
N PHE A 571 28.67 8.22 -12.45
CA PHE A 571 27.95 8.29 -13.72
C PHE A 571 28.92 8.11 -14.89
N ASN A 572 28.46 7.42 -15.90
CA ASN A 572 29.14 7.41 -17.20
C ASN A 572 28.48 8.47 -18.09
N GLU A 573 29.07 9.63 -18.22
CA GLU A 573 28.46 10.85 -18.78
C GLU A 573 28.14 10.83 -20.27
N PHE A 574 28.47 9.76 -21.01
CA PHE A 574 28.19 9.65 -22.43
C PHE A 574 26.70 9.88 -22.78
N PHE A 575 25.77 9.58 -21.89
CA PHE A 575 24.34 9.67 -22.14
C PHE A 575 23.82 11.09 -22.33
N ASN A 576 24.58 12.12 -21.93
CA ASN A 576 24.21 13.52 -22.09
C ASN A 576 24.40 14.06 -23.49
N SER A 577 25.00 13.28 -24.41
CA SER A 577 25.19 13.67 -25.82
C SER A 577 24.06 13.26 -26.76
N TYR A 578 23.00 12.62 -26.25
CA TYR A 578 21.86 12.17 -27.05
C TYR A 578 20.73 13.18 -27.05
N GLY A 579 20.16 13.44 -28.22
CA GLY A 579 19.00 14.32 -28.38
C GLY A 579 17.67 13.64 -27.99
N MET A 580 17.63 12.30 -28.05
CA MET A 580 16.46 11.53 -27.64
C MET A 580 16.81 10.38 -26.70
N VAL A 581 16.03 10.20 -25.67
CA VAL A 581 16.09 9.06 -24.73
C VAL A 581 14.75 8.37 -24.68
N ILE A 582 14.73 7.06 -24.86
CA ILE A 582 13.53 6.21 -24.76
C ILE A 582 13.75 5.23 -23.62
N MET A 583 12.84 5.21 -22.64
CA MET A 583 12.86 4.25 -21.54
C MET A 583 11.79 3.19 -21.72
N ASP A 584 12.23 1.95 -21.94
CA ASP A 584 11.34 0.80 -22.00
C ASP A 584 11.01 0.29 -20.60
N GLU A 585 9.79 -0.26 -20.47
CA GLU A 585 9.18 -0.67 -19.22
C GLU A 585 9.35 0.41 -18.13
N CYS A 586 8.94 1.62 -18.46
CA CYS A 586 9.17 2.83 -17.67
C CYS A 586 8.50 2.79 -16.28
N HIS A 587 7.66 1.78 -15.97
CA HIS A 587 7.16 1.55 -14.62
C HIS A 587 8.31 1.22 -13.63
N HIS A 588 9.47 0.79 -14.11
CA HIS A 588 10.68 0.63 -13.31
C HIS A 588 11.44 1.93 -13.03
N CYS A 589 11.01 3.07 -13.59
CA CYS A 589 11.65 4.38 -13.39
C CYS A 589 11.70 4.84 -11.92
N GLY A 590 10.88 4.25 -11.06
CA GLY A 590 10.89 4.55 -9.63
C GLY A 590 11.94 3.81 -8.79
N SER A 591 12.88 3.08 -9.39
CA SER A 591 14.03 2.53 -8.65
C SER A 591 15.11 3.59 -8.46
N ASP A 592 15.87 3.56 -7.36
CA ASP A 592 16.89 4.56 -7.02
C ASP A 592 17.89 4.82 -8.17
N THR A 593 18.37 3.76 -8.81
CA THR A 593 19.29 3.87 -9.93
C THR A 593 18.65 4.58 -11.12
N SER A 594 17.39 4.22 -11.44
CA SER A 594 16.67 4.83 -12.57
C SER A 594 16.35 6.29 -12.30
N ILE A 595 15.93 6.62 -11.08
CA ILE A 595 15.67 8.00 -10.64
C ILE A 595 16.92 8.85 -10.86
N LYS A 596 18.08 8.40 -10.35
CA LYS A 596 19.35 9.12 -10.46
C LYS A 596 19.77 9.34 -11.92
N VAL A 597 19.64 8.30 -12.77
CA VAL A 597 19.96 8.42 -14.21
C VAL A 597 19.01 9.39 -14.89
N MET A 598 17.69 9.24 -14.67
CA MET A 598 16.68 10.07 -15.36
C MET A 598 16.71 11.54 -14.92
N GLN A 599 17.13 11.83 -13.69
CA GLN A 599 17.32 13.20 -13.20
C GLN A 599 18.54 13.89 -13.85
N LYS A 600 19.46 13.13 -14.46
CA LYS A 600 20.66 13.65 -15.12
C LYS A 600 20.56 13.68 -16.63
N VAL A 601 19.53 13.05 -17.22
CA VAL A 601 19.30 13.06 -18.67
C VAL A 601 18.99 14.49 -19.12
N ASN A 602 19.75 15.07 -20.03
CA ASN A 602 19.53 16.42 -20.57
C ASN A 602 18.92 16.41 -21.99
N ALA A 603 18.55 15.26 -22.52
CA ALA A 603 17.99 15.14 -23.87
C ALA A 603 16.70 15.97 -24.04
N ARG A 604 16.54 16.58 -25.22
CA ARG A 604 15.34 17.31 -25.57
C ARG A 604 14.12 16.41 -25.61
N TYR A 605 14.24 15.23 -26.24
CA TYR A 605 13.16 14.28 -26.39
C TYR A 605 13.30 13.12 -25.40
N VAL A 606 12.29 12.93 -24.52
CA VAL A 606 12.33 11.86 -23.52
C VAL A 606 10.99 11.14 -23.46
N TYR A 607 10.96 9.88 -23.90
CA TYR A 607 9.74 9.10 -23.95
C TYR A 607 9.84 7.85 -23.08
N GLY A 608 8.75 7.54 -22.36
CA GLY A 608 8.58 6.29 -21.65
C GLY A 608 7.55 5.40 -22.33
N VAL A 609 7.84 4.11 -22.44
CA VAL A 609 6.87 3.13 -22.92
C VAL A 609 6.69 2.02 -21.90
N SER A 610 5.45 1.62 -21.63
CA SER A 610 5.15 0.52 -20.71
C SER A 610 3.76 -0.07 -20.96
N ALA A 611 3.58 -1.32 -20.59
CA ALA A 611 2.25 -1.94 -20.58
C ALA A 611 1.38 -1.45 -19.42
N THR A 612 1.99 -1.08 -18.32
CA THR A 612 1.33 -0.60 -17.10
C THR A 612 2.18 0.46 -16.45
N ILE A 613 1.54 1.52 -15.96
CA ILE A 613 2.23 2.58 -15.19
C ILE A 613 2.04 2.36 -13.68
N LYS A 614 0.99 1.61 -13.28
CA LYS A 614 0.72 1.34 -11.87
C LYS A 614 1.83 0.51 -11.24
N ARG A 615 2.27 0.97 -10.06
CA ARG A 615 3.29 0.32 -9.24
C ARG A 615 2.65 -0.28 -7.97
N SER A 616 3.27 -1.32 -7.45
CA SER A 616 2.84 -1.96 -6.19
C SER A 616 3.06 -1.10 -4.94
N ASP A 617 3.98 -0.12 -5.03
CA ASP A 617 4.33 0.83 -3.97
C ASP A 617 3.58 2.17 -4.08
N ASN A 618 2.70 2.35 -5.08
CA ASN A 618 1.95 3.57 -5.40
C ASN A 618 2.85 4.81 -5.63
N LEU A 619 4.08 4.61 -6.12
CA LEU A 619 5.03 5.68 -6.45
C LEU A 619 4.98 6.10 -7.93
N GLU A 620 3.83 5.94 -8.60
CA GLU A 620 3.65 6.31 -10.01
C GLU A 620 3.93 7.79 -10.27
N ARG A 621 3.74 8.65 -9.26
CA ARG A 621 3.99 10.08 -9.40
C ARG A 621 5.44 10.39 -9.75
N ILE A 622 6.40 9.58 -9.28
CA ILE A 622 7.81 9.70 -9.66
C ILE A 622 7.99 9.53 -11.17
N ILE A 623 7.31 8.54 -11.77
CA ILE A 623 7.39 8.28 -13.20
C ILE A 623 6.89 9.49 -13.99
N HIS A 624 5.75 10.07 -13.59
CA HIS A 624 5.21 11.26 -14.23
C HIS A 624 6.09 12.49 -14.05
N MET A 625 6.74 12.63 -12.90
CA MET A 625 7.69 13.73 -12.67
C MET A 625 8.94 13.60 -13.56
N LEU A 626 9.43 12.38 -13.81
CA LEU A 626 10.67 12.17 -14.58
C LEU A 626 10.46 12.09 -16.10
N LEU A 627 9.31 11.55 -16.54
CA LEU A 627 9.02 11.28 -17.96
C LEU A 627 7.86 12.12 -18.51
N GLY A 628 7.11 12.81 -17.66
CA GLY A 628 5.94 13.59 -18.05
C GLY A 628 4.61 12.82 -17.98
N PRO A 629 3.52 13.42 -18.46
CA PRO A 629 2.20 12.81 -18.42
C PRO A 629 2.05 11.67 -19.42
N ILE A 630 1.05 10.82 -19.20
CA ILE A 630 0.63 9.82 -20.18
C ILE A 630 -0.02 10.56 -21.35
N ARG A 631 0.53 10.42 -22.55
CA ARG A 631 0.02 11.04 -23.77
C ARG A 631 -1.07 10.22 -24.41
N LEU A 632 -0.95 8.90 -24.32
CA LEU A 632 -1.97 7.98 -24.80
C LEU A 632 -2.00 6.71 -23.95
N THR A 633 -3.22 6.22 -23.72
CA THR A 633 -3.46 4.91 -23.09
C THR A 633 -4.19 4.01 -24.09
N TYR A 634 -3.63 2.82 -24.37
CA TYR A 634 -4.28 1.78 -25.15
C TYR A 634 -4.49 0.53 -24.32
N SER A 635 -5.73 0.26 -23.98
CA SER A 635 -6.13 -0.78 -23.03
C SER A 635 -6.20 -2.17 -23.68
N ALA A 636 -6.11 -3.21 -22.84
CA ALA A 636 -6.33 -4.59 -23.27
C ALA A 636 -7.77 -4.79 -23.82
N LYS A 637 -8.76 -4.09 -23.29
CA LYS A 637 -10.14 -4.12 -23.75
C LYS A 637 -10.28 -3.62 -25.20
N GLN A 638 -9.71 -2.47 -25.51
CA GLN A 638 -9.70 -1.93 -26.88
C GLN A 638 -9.00 -2.89 -27.86
N ARG A 639 -7.94 -3.57 -27.40
CA ARG A 639 -7.26 -4.56 -28.20
C ARG A 639 -8.14 -5.79 -28.46
N ALA A 640 -8.78 -6.35 -27.44
CA ALA A 640 -9.68 -7.51 -27.57
C ALA A 640 -10.82 -7.23 -28.55
N GLU A 641 -11.44 -6.05 -28.46
CA GLU A 641 -12.49 -5.60 -29.37
C GLU A 641 -12.01 -5.52 -30.83
N LYS A 642 -10.75 -5.09 -31.04
CA LYS A 642 -10.15 -4.99 -32.39
C LYS A 642 -9.77 -6.35 -32.98
N THR A 643 -9.13 -7.22 -32.19
CA THR A 643 -8.62 -8.52 -32.67
C THR A 643 -9.71 -9.54 -32.85
N GLY A 644 -10.85 -9.39 -32.22
CA GLY A 644 -11.94 -10.35 -32.19
C GLY A 644 -11.62 -11.65 -31.42
N ILE A 645 -10.43 -11.74 -30.81
CA ILE A 645 -10.02 -12.88 -29.99
C ILE A 645 -10.82 -12.87 -28.71
N LYS A 646 -11.52 -13.97 -28.41
CA LYS A 646 -12.27 -14.12 -27.18
C LYS A 646 -11.34 -14.49 -26.02
N HIS A 647 -11.56 -13.88 -24.86
CA HIS A 647 -10.73 -14.08 -23.68
C HIS A 647 -11.50 -14.79 -22.59
N TYR A 648 -11.05 -15.99 -22.20
CA TYR A 648 -11.72 -16.81 -21.21
C TYR A 648 -10.80 -17.11 -20.02
N VAL A 649 -11.35 -17.10 -18.81
CA VAL A 649 -10.74 -17.63 -17.59
C VAL A 649 -11.60 -18.74 -17.01
N TYR A 650 -10.95 -19.84 -16.72
CA TYR A 650 -11.55 -21.03 -16.13
C TYR A 650 -10.99 -21.22 -14.71
N PRO A 651 -11.75 -20.84 -13.66
CA PRO A 651 -11.35 -21.10 -12.29
C PRO A 651 -11.40 -22.60 -11.98
N ARG A 652 -10.30 -23.14 -11.49
CA ARG A 652 -10.17 -24.54 -11.05
C ARG A 652 -9.98 -24.56 -9.55
N PHE A 653 -11.05 -24.82 -8.81
CA PHE A 653 -11.02 -24.86 -7.36
C PHE A 653 -10.31 -26.13 -6.88
N THR A 654 -9.30 -25.96 -6.04
CA THR A 654 -8.51 -27.06 -5.47
C THR A 654 -9.03 -27.41 -4.07
N ARG A 655 -8.71 -28.62 -3.60
CA ARG A 655 -9.08 -29.10 -2.25
C ARG A 655 -7.88 -29.09 -1.29
N VAL A 656 -6.93 -28.18 -1.50
CA VAL A 656 -5.77 -28.05 -0.62
C VAL A 656 -6.19 -27.35 0.66
N THR A 657 -6.18 -28.08 1.77
CA THR A 657 -6.49 -27.57 3.11
C THR A 657 -5.28 -27.65 4.01
N SER A 658 -5.23 -26.85 5.05
CA SER A 658 -4.20 -26.91 6.09
C SER A 658 -4.84 -26.66 7.44
N PHE A 659 -4.36 -27.39 8.45
CA PHE A 659 -4.68 -27.12 9.86
C PHE A 659 -3.83 -26.00 10.46
N GLU A 660 -2.79 -25.56 9.74
CA GLU A 660 -1.90 -24.49 10.17
C GLU A 660 -2.34 -23.16 9.56
N SER A 661 -2.32 -22.10 10.37
CA SER A 661 -2.51 -20.73 9.87
C SER A 661 -1.21 -20.22 9.25
N PHE A 662 -1.29 -19.75 8.01
CA PHE A 662 -0.15 -19.16 7.29
C PHE A 662 -0.18 -17.62 7.35
N ASP A 663 -0.83 -17.00 8.32
CA ASP A 663 -1.02 -15.54 8.36
C ASP A 663 0.29 -14.74 8.20
N ASN A 664 1.41 -15.29 8.68
CA ASN A 664 2.74 -14.68 8.57
C ASN A 664 3.74 -15.47 7.71
N ASP A 665 3.38 -16.65 7.19
CA ASP A 665 4.26 -17.49 6.37
C ASP A 665 3.66 -17.82 5.00
N ILE A 666 3.73 -16.86 4.12
CA ILE A 666 3.28 -17.01 2.74
C ILE A 666 4.14 -18.03 1.94
N ASN A 667 5.41 -18.21 2.31
CA ASN A 667 6.27 -19.16 1.61
C ASN A 667 5.91 -20.60 1.98
N GLY A 668 5.55 -20.87 3.24
CA GLY A 668 4.98 -22.14 3.67
C GLY A 668 3.69 -22.47 2.92
N ALA A 669 2.78 -21.49 2.78
CA ALA A 669 1.56 -21.66 2.01
C ALA A 669 1.83 -22.01 0.53
N TYR A 670 2.79 -21.34 -0.12
CA TYR A 670 3.20 -21.70 -1.49
C TYR A 670 3.82 -23.09 -1.57
N SER A 671 4.66 -23.46 -0.60
CA SER A 671 5.26 -24.79 -0.55
C SER A 671 4.19 -25.88 -0.45
N LEU A 672 3.16 -25.66 0.40
CA LEU A 672 2.05 -26.58 0.55
C LEU A 672 1.32 -26.82 -0.79
N VAL A 673 0.89 -25.77 -1.51
CA VAL A 673 0.13 -25.93 -2.74
C VAL A 673 0.96 -26.46 -3.90
N CYS A 674 2.25 -26.11 -3.99
CA CYS A 674 3.12 -26.59 -5.05
C CYS A 674 3.54 -28.05 -4.87
N ASN A 675 3.60 -28.54 -3.63
CA ASN A 675 3.95 -29.93 -3.33
C ASN A 675 2.72 -30.86 -3.19
N ASN A 676 1.52 -30.31 -3.26
CA ASN A 676 0.30 -31.13 -3.14
C ASN A 676 0.08 -32.00 -4.39
N LYS A 677 0.10 -33.32 -4.17
CA LYS A 677 0.02 -34.31 -5.25
C LYS A 677 -1.29 -34.25 -6.02
N ILE A 678 -2.44 -34.19 -5.33
CA ILE A 678 -3.76 -34.16 -5.95
C ILE A 678 -3.93 -32.89 -6.81
N ARG A 679 -3.44 -31.75 -6.31
CA ARG A 679 -3.45 -30.50 -7.06
C ARG A 679 -2.58 -30.58 -8.32
N ASN A 680 -1.42 -31.19 -8.23
CA ASN A 680 -0.52 -31.35 -9.37
C ASN A 680 -1.09 -32.34 -10.40
N GLU A 681 -1.73 -33.43 -9.98
CA GLU A 681 -2.46 -34.36 -10.86
C GLU A 681 -3.58 -33.63 -11.62
N MET A 682 -4.37 -32.77 -10.95
CA MET A 682 -5.40 -31.93 -11.60
C MET A 682 -4.78 -31.03 -12.69
N ILE A 683 -3.65 -30.38 -12.40
CA ILE A 683 -2.95 -29.52 -13.37
C ILE A 683 -2.49 -30.35 -14.59
N ILE A 684 -1.88 -31.50 -14.35
CA ILE A 684 -1.39 -32.40 -15.40
C ILE A 684 -2.55 -32.88 -16.29
N GLU A 685 -3.69 -33.23 -15.70
CA GLU A 685 -4.87 -33.68 -16.45
C GLU A 685 -5.45 -32.55 -17.30
N ASP A 686 -5.57 -31.34 -16.75
CA ASP A 686 -6.03 -30.16 -17.50
C ASP A 686 -5.11 -29.83 -18.68
N VAL A 687 -3.79 -29.95 -18.49
CA VAL A 687 -2.81 -29.75 -19.58
C VAL A 687 -3.00 -30.82 -20.66
N LYS A 688 -3.15 -32.10 -20.31
CA LYS A 688 -3.40 -33.17 -21.26
C LYS A 688 -4.71 -32.97 -22.06
N ASN A 689 -5.76 -32.51 -21.39
CA ASN A 689 -7.01 -32.16 -22.00
C ASN A 689 -6.89 -30.95 -22.94
N ALA A 690 -6.14 -29.94 -22.57
CA ALA A 690 -5.86 -28.81 -23.45
C ALA A 690 -5.12 -29.24 -24.74
N VAL A 691 -4.11 -30.09 -24.61
CA VAL A 691 -3.38 -30.63 -25.78
C VAL A 691 -4.29 -31.50 -26.68
N LYS A 692 -5.15 -32.35 -26.11
CA LYS A 692 -6.15 -33.13 -26.86
C LYS A 692 -7.11 -32.24 -27.65
N ASN A 693 -7.39 -31.05 -27.16
CA ASN A 693 -8.22 -30.05 -27.82
C ASN A 693 -7.39 -29.13 -28.76
N ASN A 694 -6.24 -29.59 -29.21
CA ASN A 694 -5.32 -28.86 -30.10
C ASN A 694 -4.82 -27.51 -29.59
N ARG A 695 -4.80 -27.29 -28.26
CA ARG A 695 -4.30 -26.08 -27.66
C ARG A 695 -2.80 -26.17 -27.34
N THR A 696 -2.15 -25.00 -27.26
CA THR A 696 -0.73 -24.89 -26.94
C THR A 696 -0.55 -24.26 -25.56
N PRO A 697 -0.50 -25.10 -24.47
CA PRO A 697 -0.45 -24.60 -23.10
C PRO A 697 0.97 -24.13 -22.69
N VAL A 698 0.99 -23.04 -21.91
CA VAL A 698 2.13 -22.63 -21.09
C VAL A 698 1.75 -22.76 -19.61
N ILE A 699 2.58 -23.48 -18.85
CA ILE A 699 2.39 -23.70 -17.42
C ILE A 699 3.38 -22.80 -16.68
N LEU A 700 2.85 -21.88 -15.87
CA LEU A 700 3.66 -20.96 -15.07
C LEU A 700 3.59 -21.32 -13.59
N THR A 701 4.77 -21.51 -12.99
CA THR A 701 4.90 -21.74 -11.55
C THR A 701 5.94 -20.81 -10.94
N ARG A 702 6.00 -20.79 -9.60
CA ARG A 702 6.93 -19.95 -8.84
C ARG A 702 8.26 -20.67 -8.53
N TYR A 703 8.20 -21.96 -8.22
CA TYR A 703 9.34 -22.74 -7.74
C TYR A 703 9.94 -23.63 -8.83
N LYS A 704 11.27 -23.73 -8.81
CA LYS A 704 12.04 -24.53 -9.75
C LYS A 704 11.70 -26.01 -9.66
N GLU A 705 11.60 -26.54 -8.44
CA GLU A 705 11.29 -27.95 -8.21
C GLU A 705 9.87 -28.30 -8.67
N HIS A 706 8.91 -27.43 -8.43
CA HIS A 706 7.56 -27.60 -8.95
C HIS A 706 7.52 -27.60 -10.48
N ALA A 707 8.33 -26.73 -11.13
CA ALA A 707 8.44 -26.73 -12.59
C ALA A 707 9.04 -28.06 -13.13
N LYS A 708 10.05 -28.61 -12.47
CA LYS A 708 10.65 -29.92 -12.82
C LYS A 708 9.64 -31.05 -12.66
N THR A 709 8.95 -31.12 -11.52
CA THR A 709 7.94 -32.14 -11.24
C THR A 709 6.84 -32.12 -12.31
N LEU A 710 6.30 -30.95 -12.66
CA LEU A 710 5.29 -30.86 -13.71
C LEU A 710 5.85 -31.25 -15.09
N TYR A 711 7.07 -30.81 -15.41
CA TYR A 711 7.73 -31.14 -16.66
C TYR A 711 7.94 -32.65 -16.82
N GLU A 712 8.49 -33.33 -15.81
CA GLU A 712 8.74 -34.78 -15.82
C GLU A 712 7.46 -35.58 -16.02
N ASN A 713 6.36 -35.20 -15.40
CA ASN A 713 5.07 -35.86 -15.52
C ASN A 713 4.36 -35.59 -16.85
N LEU A 714 4.80 -34.56 -17.62
CA LEU A 714 4.21 -34.18 -18.90
C LEU A 714 5.05 -34.61 -20.12
N LEU A 715 6.25 -35.18 -19.96
CA LEU A 715 7.18 -35.54 -21.02
C LEU A 715 6.52 -36.32 -22.17
N ASN A 716 5.59 -37.24 -21.87
CA ASN A 716 4.89 -38.08 -22.85
C ASN A 716 3.50 -37.54 -23.22
N SER A 717 3.17 -36.28 -22.89
CA SER A 717 1.83 -35.74 -23.09
C SER A 717 1.67 -34.88 -24.34
N ALA A 718 2.78 -34.62 -25.05
CA ALA A 718 2.82 -33.90 -26.32
C ALA A 718 4.06 -34.31 -27.14
N ASP A 719 4.08 -34.00 -28.45
CA ASP A 719 5.24 -34.25 -29.31
C ASP A 719 6.50 -33.51 -28.86
N CYS A 720 6.30 -32.30 -28.32
CA CYS A 720 7.36 -31.45 -27.84
C CYS A 720 7.00 -30.89 -26.45
N VAL A 721 7.87 -31.13 -25.47
CA VAL A 721 7.74 -30.56 -24.11
C VAL A 721 9.05 -29.86 -23.76
N TYR A 722 8.97 -28.59 -23.34
CA TYR A 722 10.13 -27.80 -23.00
C TYR A 722 10.04 -27.20 -21.60
N LEU A 723 11.20 -27.06 -20.94
CA LEU A 723 11.32 -26.46 -19.59
C LEU A 723 12.25 -25.25 -19.63
N ILE A 724 11.73 -24.08 -19.17
CA ILE A 724 12.52 -22.86 -19.00
C ILE A 724 12.46 -22.44 -17.53
N TYR A 725 13.58 -22.53 -16.82
CA TYR A 725 13.64 -22.22 -15.38
C TYR A 725 14.97 -21.59 -14.97
N GLY A 726 15.13 -21.27 -13.67
CA GLY A 726 16.22 -20.43 -13.19
C GLY A 726 17.63 -21.01 -13.30
N ASP A 727 17.75 -22.35 -13.33
CA ASP A 727 19.07 -23.02 -13.39
C ASP A 727 19.64 -23.14 -14.80
N ASN A 728 18.81 -22.92 -15.82
CA ASN A 728 19.30 -22.85 -17.21
C ASN A 728 20.21 -21.62 -17.39
N THR A 729 21.32 -21.83 -18.04
CA THR A 729 22.18 -20.73 -18.51
C THR A 729 21.49 -19.90 -19.60
N ASP A 730 21.91 -18.66 -19.79
CA ASP A 730 21.39 -17.79 -20.84
C ASP A 730 21.56 -18.41 -22.25
N LYS A 731 22.61 -19.22 -22.46
CA LYS A 731 22.86 -19.94 -23.72
C LYS A 731 21.84 -21.05 -23.93
N GLU A 732 21.55 -21.82 -22.91
CA GLU A 732 20.54 -22.89 -22.94
C GLU A 732 19.14 -22.34 -23.18
N ASN A 733 18.76 -21.27 -22.47
CA ASN A 733 17.46 -20.61 -22.67
C ASN A 733 17.30 -20.10 -24.12
N ARG A 734 18.33 -19.46 -24.68
CA ARG A 734 18.33 -19.04 -26.09
C ARG A 734 18.17 -20.22 -27.04
N ASN A 735 18.84 -21.33 -26.79
CA ASN A 735 18.72 -22.53 -27.61
C ASN A 735 17.31 -23.15 -27.53
N ILE A 736 16.71 -23.20 -26.31
CA ILE A 736 15.35 -23.68 -26.13
C ILE A 736 14.35 -22.76 -26.85
N ILE A 737 14.49 -21.45 -26.74
CA ILE A 737 13.64 -20.47 -27.46
C ILE A 737 13.75 -20.64 -28.99
N ARG A 738 14.93 -20.88 -29.49
CA ARG A 738 15.13 -21.16 -30.93
C ARG A 738 14.37 -22.43 -31.32
N LYS A 739 14.56 -23.53 -30.59
CA LYS A 739 13.86 -24.80 -30.84
C LYS A 739 12.33 -24.64 -30.75
N LEU A 740 11.82 -23.89 -29.79
CA LEU A 740 10.39 -23.59 -29.64
C LEU A 740 9.79 -22.89 -30.89
N ASN A 741 10.54 -21.97 -31.52
CA ASN A 741 10.12 -21.26 -32.70
C ASN A 741 10.22 -22.13 -33.98
N GLU A 742 11.03 -23.20 -33.97
CA GLU A 742 11.22 -24.13 -35.05
C GLU A 742 10.21 -25.31 -35.05
N VAL A 743 9.40 -25.47 -33.96
CA VAL A 743 8.40 -26.54 -33.85
C VAL A 743 7.31 -26.36 -34.91
N PRO A 744 7.08 -27.35 -35.80
CA PRO A 744 6.04 -27.30 -36.83
C PRO A 744 4.63 -27.09 -36.24
N LYS A 745 3.71 -26.50 -37.02
CA LYS A 745 2.34 -26.20 -36.59
C LYS A 745 1.53 -27.44 -36.27
N ASP A 746 1.76 -28.52 -36.95
CA ASP A 746 1.09 -29.82 -36.79
C ASP A 746 1.52 -30.62 -35.56
N LYS A 747 2.58 -30.23 -34.88
CA LYS A 747 3.06 -30.87 -33.67
C LYS A 747 2.54 -30.19 -32.41
N SER A 748 2.08 -31.02 -31.48
CA SER A 748 1.65 -30.57 -30.16
C SER A 748 2.83 -30.08 -29.32
N LEU A 749 2.61 -29.02 -28.53
CA LEU A 749 3.66 -28.32 -27.79
C LEU A 749 3.19 -27.98 -26.39
N ILE A 750 4.00 -28.31 -25.39
CA ILE A 750 3.83 -27.89 -24.00
C ILE A 750 5.07 -27.10 -23.57
N LEU A 751 4.85 -25.94 -22.92
CA LEU A 751 5.92 -25.17 -22.30
C LEU A 751 5.70 -25.10 -20.78
N VAL A 752 6.67 -25.59 -20.00
CA VAL A 752 6.72 -25.40 -18.54
C VAL A 752 7.76 -24.35 -18.20
N ALA A 753 7.41 -23.37 -17.36
CA ALA A 753 8.36 -22.33 -17.03
C ALA A 753 8.16 -21.74 -15.64
N THR A 754 9.26 -21.19 -15.09
CA THR A 754 9.13 -20.28 -13.93
C THR A 754 8.75 -18.89 -14.41
N GLY A 755 7.79 -18.25 -13.71
CA GLY A 755 7.19 -16.99 -14.16
C GLY A 755 8.19 -15.86 -14.43
N GLN A 756 9.31 -15.80 -13.71
CA GLN A 756 10.37 -14.80 -13.94
C GLN A 756 11.03 -14.91 -15.32
N LYS A 757 11.12 -16.10 -15.89
CA LYS A 757 11.81 -16.35 -17.17
C LYS A 757 10.90 -16.14 -18.38
N VAL A 758 9.59 -16.23 -18.22
CA VAL A 758 8.60 -15.99 -19.29
C VAL A 758 7.90 -14.63 -19.13
N GLY A 759 8.19 -13.88 -18.06
CA GLY A 759 7.51 -12.62 -17.71
C GLY A 759 7.75 -11.51 -18.73
N GLU A 760 8.97 -11.09 -19.00
CA GLU A 760 9.33 -9.99 -19.93
C GLU A 760 10.21 -10.51 -21.06
N GLY A 761 10.02 -10.00 -22.26
CA GLY A 761 10.87 -10.34 -23.43
C GLY A 761 10.57 -11.67 -24.12
N PHE A 762 9.78 -12.59 -23.53
CA PHE A 762 9.46 -13.87 -24.16
C PHE A 762 8.41 -13.71 -25.29
N ASN A 763 8.67 -14.31 -26.45
CA ASN A 763 7.80 -14.20 -27.64
C ASN A 763 7.55 -15.56 -28.30
N LEU A 764 6.36 -16.13 -28.13
CA LEU A 764 5.88 -17.33 -28.82
C LEU A 764 4.40 -17.17 -29.16
N PRO A 765 4.04 -16.66 -30.34
CA PRO A 765 2.66 -16.28 -30.69
C PRO A 765 1.65 -17.43 -30.69
N ARG A 766 2.09 -18.67 -30.91
CA ARG A 766 1.18 -19.84 -30.97
C ARG A 766 0.59 -20.22 -29.62
N LEU A 767 1.12 -19.74 -28.50
CA LEU A 767 0.56 -19.99 -27.16
C LEU A 767 -0.85 -19.42 -27.06
N ASP A 768 -1.82 -20.23 -26.65
CA ASP A 768 -3.24 -19.87 -26.54
C ASP A 768 -3.84 -20.22 -25.17
N THR A 769 -3.13 -21.02 -24.38
CA THR A 769 -3.62 -21.46 -23.07
C THR A 769 -2.57 -21.21 -22.00
N LEU A 770 -2.99 -20.60 -20.89
CA LEU A 770 -2.15 -20.30 -19.72
C LEU A 770 -2.63 -21.08 -18.51
N MET A 771 -1.75 -21.89 -17.92
CA MET A 771 -1.99 -22.60 -16.66
C MET A 771 -1.25 -21.89 -15.52
N LEU A 772 -1.98 -21.22 -14.62
CA LEU A 772 -1.40 -20.58 -13.43
C LEU A 772 -1.17 -21.60 -12.32
N ALA A 773 -0.16 -22.47 -12.49
CA ALA A 773 0.12 -23.58 -11.59
C ALA A 773 0.51 -23.17 -10.14
N ALA A 774 0.89 -21.93 -9.91
CA ALA A 774 1.03 -21.35 -8.58
C ALA A 774 0.19 -20.06 -8.45
N PRO A 775 -0.38 -19.76 -7.27
CA PRO A 775 -1.16 -18.55 -7.07
C PRO A 775 -0.34 -17.28 -7.40
N VAL A 776 -0.91 -16.39 -8.20
CA VAL A 776 -0.25 -15.16 -8.63
C VAL A 776 -0.88 -13.96 -7.91
N SER A 777 -0.03 -13.12 -7.31
CA SER A 777 -0.46 -11.84 -6.76
C SER A 777 -0.77 -10.85 -7.88
N THR A 778 -1.83 -10.07 -7.72
CA THR A 778 -2.15 -8.94 -8.62
C THR A 778 -1.41 -7.66 -8.25
N GLN A 779 -0.51 -7.72 -7.28
CA GLN A 779 0.43 -6.63 -7.07
C GLN A 779 1.29 -6.52 -8.34
N SER A 780 1.29 -5.35 -8.94
CA SER A 780 1.95 -5.08 -10.22
C SER A 780 1.28 -5.69 -11.47
N SER A 781 1.91 -5.43 -12.58
CA SER A 781 1.58 -5.86 -13.93
C SER A 781 1.74 -7.36 -14.22
N LEU A 782 2.08 -8.19 -13.22
CA LEU A 782 2.53 -9.57 -13.45
C LEU A 782 1.47 -10.43 -14.14
N LEU A 783 0.22 -10.39 -13.66
CA LEU A 783 -0.87 -11.11 -14.32
C LEU A 783 -1.09 -10.61 -15.75
N GLN A 784 -1.08 -9.29 -15.96
CA GLN A 784 -1.22 -8.70 -17.29
C GLN A 784 -0.06 -9.09 -18.21
N GLN A 785 1.16 -9.19 -17.70
CA GLN A 785 2.31 -9.69 -18.47
C GLN A 785 2.12 -11.16 -18.86
N TYR A 786 1.64 -12.01 -17.95
CA TYR A 786 1.44 -13.45 -18.22
C TYR A 786 0.32 -13.68 -19.25
N VAL A 787 -0.85 -13.09 -19.06
CA VAL A 787 -1.95 -13.22 -20.04
C VAL A 787 -1.59 -12.60 -21.39
N GLY A 788 -0.81 -11.52 -21.42
CA GLY A 788 -0.33 -10.92 -22.63
C GLY A 788 0.63 -11.81 -23.45
N ARG A 789 1.12 -12.95 -22.90
CA ARG A 789 1.91 -13.92 -23.66
C ARG A 789 1.05 -14.79 -24.56
N ILE A 790 -0.16 -15.13 -24.11
CA ILE A 790 -1.11 -15.92 -24.91
C ILE A 790 -1.97 -15.03 -25.82
N ASP A 791 -2.00 -13.71 -25.59
CA ASP A 791 -2.84 -12.75 -26.31
C ASP A 791 -2.20 -12.23 -27.62
N ARG A 792 -1.25 -12.95 -28.18
CA ARG A 792 -0.60 -12.58 -29.44
C ARG A 792 -1.37 -13.15 -30.62
N ILE A 793 -1.46 -12.34 -31.68
CA ILE A 793 -2.13 -12.77 -32.90
C ILE A 793 -1.33 -13.91 -33.54
N TYR A 794 -2.01 -14.99 -33.84
CA TYR A 794 -1.50 -16.14 -34.54
C TYR A 794 -2.60 -16.71 -35.46
N GLU A 795 -2.20 -17.19 -36.60
CA GLU A 795 -3.12 -17.72 -37.61
C GLU A 795 -3.94 -18.89 -37.06
N GLY A 796 -5.26 -18.79 -37.11
CA GLY A 796 -6.20 -19.81 -36.59
C GLY A 796 -6.50 -19.68 -35.09
N LYS A 797 -6.01 -18.63 -34.40
CA LYS A 797 -6.32 -18.40 -32.99
C LYS A 797 -7.62 -17.59 -32.84
N GLU A 798 -8.68 -18.22 -32.36
CA GLU A 798 -10.00 -17.62 -32.16
C GLU A 798 -10.22 -17.17 -30.72
N ASP A 799 -9.60 -17.86 -29.76
CA ASP A 799 -9.70 -17.54 -28.34
C ASP A 799 -8.41 -17.79 -27.57
N VAL A 800 -8.38 -17.30 -26.35
CA VAL A 800 -7.35 -17.59 -25.36
C VAL A 800 -7.98 -18.01 -24.04
N LEU A 801 -7.38 -18.98 -23.35
CA LEU A 801 -7.92 -19.57 -22.14
C LEU A 801 -6.89 -19.54 -21.01
N VAL A 802 -7.32 -19.06 -19.83
CA VAL A 802 -6.55 -19.10 -18.60
C VAL A 802 -7.16 -20.09 -17.62
N TYR A 803 -6.39 -21.10 -17.22
CA TYR A 803 -6.73 -21.97 -16.09
C TYR A 803 -6.17 -21.32 -14.83
N ASP A 804 -7.04 -20.88 -13.93
CA ASP A 804 -6.67 -20.29 -12.66
C ASP A 804 -6.97 -21.26 -11.52
N TYR A 805 -5.91 -21.88 -10.96
CA TYR A 805 -6.05 -22.83 -9.86
C TYR A 805 -6.26 -22.06 -8.55
N VAL A 806 -7.48 -22.18 -8.01
CA VAL A 806 -7.96 -21.41 -6.86
C VAL A 806 -7.85 -22.26 -5.59
N ASP A 807 -6.91 -21.90 -4.73
CA ASP A 807 -6.68 -22.52 -3.43
C ASP A 807 -7.46 -21.74 -2.35
N SER A 808 -8.81 -21.85 -2.37
CA SER A 808 -9.73 -21.01 -1.59
C SER A 808 -9.66 -21.23 -0.08
N HIS A 809 -9.27 -22.44 0.36
CA HIS A 809 -9.12 -22.77 1.78
C HIS A 809 -7.90 -22.10 2.44
N ILE A 810 -7.03 -21.45 1.66
CA ILE A 810 -5.91 -20.68 2.17
C ILE A 810 -6.25 -19.19 2.02
N LYS A 811 -6.55 -18.53 3.11
CA LYS A 811 -7.03 -17.12 3.18
C LYS A 811 -6.25 -16.15 2.29
N GLN A 812 -4.90 -16.25 2.28
CA GLN A 812 -4.05 -15.40 1.47
C GLN A 812 -4.29 -15.63 -0.03
N PHE A 813 -4.43 -16.87 -0.46
CA PHE A 813 -4.63 -17.23 -1.88
C PHE A 813 -6.05 -16.95 -2.34
N ASN A 814 -7.04 -17.10 -1.46
CA ASN A 814 -8.41 -16.66 -1.71
C ASN A 814 -8.47 -15.14 -1.94
N ASN A 815 -7.82 -14.35 -1.08
CA ASN A 815 -7.69 -12.90 -1.25
C ASN A 815 -6.95 -12.53 -2.56
N MET A 816 -5.94 -13.30 -2.95
CA MET A 816 -5.27 -13.10 -4.25
C MET A 816 -6.19 -13.40 -5.41
N TYR A 817 -7.00 -14.47 -5.34
CA TYR A 817 -7.97 -14.79 -6.36
C TYR A 817 -9.03 -13.70 -6.53
N ALA A 818 -9.61 -13.18 -5.46
CA ALA A 818 -10.56 -12.07 -5.52
C ALA A 818 -9.97 -10.83 -6.24
N LYS A 819 -8.68 -10.56 -6.05
CA LYS A 819 -7.97 -9.50 -6.77
C LYS A 819 -7.74 -9.87 -8.24
N ARG A 820 -7.41 -11.13 -8.56
CA ARG A 820 -7.26 -11.60 -9.94
C ARG A 820 -8.58 -11.49 -10.72
N LEU A 821 -9.73 -11.80 -10.12
CA LEU A 821 -11.02 -11.59 -10.74
C LEU A 821 -11.25 -10.13 -11.18
N LYS A 822 -10.92 -9.16 -10.30
CA LYS A 822 -10.97 -7.73 -10.67
C LYS A 822 -10.02 -7.38 -11.83
N ALA A 823 -8.86 -8.04 -11.88
CA ALA A 823 -7.89 -7.83 -12.97
C ALA A 823 -8.36 -8.47 -14.28
N TYR A 824 -8.91 -9.68 -14.26
CA TYR A 824 -9.50 -10.34 -15.44
C TYR A 824 -10.62 -9.50 -16.05
N LYS A 825 -11.52 -8.95 -15.22
CA LYS A 825 -12.57 -8.02 -15.69
C LYS A 825 -12.00 -6.83 -16.45
N LYS A 826 -10.89 -6.24 -15.95
CA LYS A 826 -10.20 -5.11 -16.62
C LYS A 826 -9.54 -5.51 -17.92
N LEU A 827 -9.13 -6.77 -18.04
CA LEU A 827 -8.47 -7.33 -19.22
C LEU A 827 -9.46 -7.94 -20.23
N ALA A 828 -10.76 -7.75 -20.03
CA ALA A 828 -11.85 -8.28 -20.86
C ALA A 828 -11.93 -9.82 -20.93
N TYR A 829 -11.47 -10.51 -19.87
CA TYR A 829 -11.67 -11.95 -19.73
C TYR A 829 -13.06 -12.25 -19.17
N SER A 830 -13.73 -13.26 -19.73
CA SER A 830 -15.00 -13.79 -19.22
C SER A 830 -14.77 -15.09 -18.45
N VAL A 831 -15.45 -15.22 -17.31
CA VAL A 831 -15.39 -16.45 -16.51
C VAL A 831 -16.25 -17.53 -17.19
N VAL A 832 -15.69 -18.71 -17.37
CA VAL A 832 -16.37 -19.86 -17.98
C VAL A 832 -16.27 -21.08 -17.09
N SER A 833 -17.22 -22.02 -17.25
CA SER A 833 -17.19 -23.34 -16.62
C SER A 833 -17.06 -24.43 -17.66
N ASN A 834 -16.50 -25.57 -17.25
CA ASN A 834 -16.52 -26.78 -18.06
C ASN A 834 -17.75 -27.59 -17.65
N ALA A 835 -18.61 -27.95 -18.61
CA ALA A 835 -19.80 -28.72 -18.36
C ALA A 835 -19.54 -30.21 -17.97
N VAL A 836 -18.28 -30.62 -17.93
CA VAL A 836 -17.89 -31.99 -17.56
C VAL A 836 -17.46 -32.02 -16.10
N LEU A 837 -18.37 -32.37 -15.23
CA LEU A 837 -18.15 -32.42 -13.79
C LEU A 837 -17.90 -33.82 -13.27
N GLU A 838 -16.93 -33.90 -12.35
CA GLU A 838 -16.82 -35.01 -11.41
C GLU A 838 -18.12 -35.10 -10.57
N LYS A 839 -18.71 -36.29 -10.51
CA LYS A 839 -19.83 -36.57 -9.63
C LYS A 839 -19.43 -36.32 -8.17
N GLN A 840 -19.78 -35.14 -7.65
CA GLN A 840 -19.73 -34.91 -6.22
C GLN A 840 -21.03 -35.39 -5.57
N THR A 841 -20.90 -35.81 -4.31
CA THR A 841 -22.08 -36.22 -3.50
C THR A 841 -23.09 -35.05 -3.50
N ALA A 842 -24.32 -35.33 -3.88
CA ALA A 842 -25.37 -34.35 -4.05
C ALA A 842 -25.65 -33.58 -2.74
N ASN A 843 -25.45 -34.22 -1.60
CA ASN A 843 -25.70 -33.65 -0.27
C ASN A 843 -24.42 -33.64 0.55
N ALA A 844 -24.10 -32.49 1.17
CA ALA A 844 -22.93 -32.32 2.01
C ALA A 844 -23.12 -31.17 3.01
N ILE A 845 -22.36 -31.20 4.07
CA ILE A 845 -22.29 -30.11 5.06
C ILE A 845 -20.93 -29.42 4.93
N TYR A 846 -20.96 -28.10 4.90
CA TYR A 846 -19.80 -27.23 4.79
C TYR A 846 -19.77 -26.26 5.95
N ASP A 847 -18.62 -25.75 6.28
CA ASP A 847 -18.44 -24.66 7.25
C ASP A 847 -18.03 -23.36 6.53
N SER A 848 -17.96 -22.26 7.26
CA SER A 848 -17.59 -20.95 6.73
C SER A 848 -16.20 -20.92 6.07
N GLY A 849 -15.32 -21.86 6.40
CA GLY A 849 -13.97 -21.97 5.82
C GLY A 849 -13.87 -22.78 4.54
N ASN A 850 -14.86 -23.62 4.20
CA ASN A 850 -14.71 -24.59 3.13
C ASN A 850 -15.86 -24.63 2.09
N TYR A 851 -16.87 -23.78 2.20
CA TYR A 851 -18.04 -23.79 1.28
C TYR A 851 -17.79 -23.03 -0.02
N ILE A 852 -16.96 -22.00 0.01
CA ILE A 852 -16.92 -20.94 -1.01
C ILE A 852 -16.56 -21.45 -2.42
N ASP A 853 -15.63 -22.41 -2.50
CA ASP A 853 -15.20 -22.99 -3.77
C ASP A 853 -16.30 -23.81 -4.45
N VAL A 854 -17.05 -24.55 -3.64
CA VAL A 854 -18.16 -25.38 -4.14
C VAL A 854 -19.37 -24.50 -4.49
N PHE A 855 -19.65 -23.52 -3.64
CA PHE A 855 -20.74 -22.56 -3.88
C PHE A 855 -20.51 -21.72 -5.15
N GLU A 856 -19.32 -21.17 -5.33
CA GLU A 856 -19.00 -20.39 -6.54
C GLU A 856 -19.01 -21.24 -7.81
N ARG A 857 -18.58 -22.48 -7.73
CA ARG A 857 -18.71 -23.43 -8.83
C ARG A 857 -20.18 -23.66 -9.19
N ASP A 858 -21.03 -23.94 -8.20
CA ASP A 858 -22.46 -24.13 -8.43
C ASP A 858 -23.10 -22.88 -9.07
N LEU A 859 -22.67 -21.65 -8.68
CA LEU A 859 -23.11 -20.41 -9.32
C LEU A 859 -22.66 -20.31 -10.79
N VAL A 860 -21.42 -20.71 -11.08
CA VAL A 860 -20.87 -20.69 -12.46
C VAL A 860 -21.58 -21.70 -13.35
N GLU A 861 -22.08 -22.79 -12.79
CA GLU A 861 -22.75 -23.89 -13.50
C GLU A 861 -24.26 -23.73 -13.64
N ALA A 862 -24.85 -22.76 -12.94
CA ALA A 862 -26.28 -22.48 -13.01
C ALA A 862 -26.78 -22.24 -14.47
N GLU A 863 -27.84 -22.88 -14.86
CA GLU A 863 -28.38 -22.80 -16.21
C GLU A 863 -29.68 -21.97 -16.28
N LYS A 864 -30.56 -22.11 -15.28
CA LYS A 864 -31.93 -21.58 -15.36
C LYS A 864 -32.12 -20.38 -14.45
N ARG A 865 -31.82 -20.54 -13.15
CA ARG A 865 -32.05 -19.51 -12.16
C ARG A 865 -31.14 -19.64 -10.95
N ILE A 866 -30.90 -18.49 -10.29
CA ILE A 866 -30.24 -18.39 -9.01
C ILE A 866 -31.09 -17.52 -8.10
N VAL A 867 -31.43 -17.98 -6.90
CA VAL A 867 -32.11 -17.21 -5.86
C VAL A 867 -31.22 -17.23 -4.62
N ILE A 868 -30.81 -16.06 -4.12
CA ILE A 868 -29.97 -15.94 -2.93
C ILE A 868 -30.69 -15.07 -1.92
N SER A 869 -30.85 -15.59 -0.68
CA SER A 869 -31.25 -14.81 0.49
C SER A 869 -30.03 -14.54 1.35
N SER A 870 -29.70 -13.28 1.53
CA SER A 870 -28.52 -12.80 2.26
C SER A 870 -28.89 -11.55 3.05
N PRO A 871 -29.08 -11.64 4.39
CA PRO A 871 -29.47 -10.52 5.22
C PRO A 871 -28.56 -9.30 5.07
N TYR A 872 -27.26 -9.53 4.92
CA TYR A 872 -26.26 -8.47 4.73
C TYR A 872 -25.50 -8.70 3.44
N ILE A 873 -25.09 -7.58 2.81
CA ILE A 873 -24.28 -7.58 1.60
C ILE A 873 -23.01 -6.79 1.83
N SER A 874 -21.92 -7.20 1.20
CA SER A 874 -20.64 -6.47 1.26
C SER A 874 -20.07 -6.24 -0.12
N GLN A 875 -19.43 -5.09 -0.36
CA GLN A 875 -18.94 -4.71 -1.68
C GLN A 875 -18.00 -5.75 -2.30
N ASP A 876 -17.10 -6.32 -1.51
CA ASP A 876 -16.17 -7.33 -2.01
C ASP A 876 -16.87 -8.62 -2.46
N ARG A 877 -17.93 -9.04 -1.76
CA ARG A 877 -18.73 -10.22 -2.12
C ARG A 877 -19.62 -9.93 -3.32
N ILE A 878 -20.25 -8.77 -3.38
CA ILE A 878 -21.08 -8.37 -4.52
C ILE A 878 -20.22 -8.24 -5.78
N ASP A 879 -19.09 -7.56 -5.74
CA ASP A 879 -18.18 -7.44 -6.89
C ASP A 879 -17.77 -8.82 -7.44
N ARG A 880 -17.48 -9.76 -6.54
CA ARG A 880 -17.09 -11.13 -6.90
C ARG A 880 -18.27 -11.91 -7.48
N PHE A 881 -19.41 -11.84 -6.84
CA PHE A 881 -20.66 -12.48 -7.29
C PHE A 881 -21.07 -11.98 -8.68
N LEU A 882 -21.14 -10.68 -8.88
CA LEU A 882 -21.49 -10.08 -10.17
C LEU A 882 -20.54 -10.52 -11.30
N TYR A 883 -19.24 -10.60 -11.00
CA TYR A 883 -18.27 -11.05 -11.99
C TYR A 883 -18.40 -12.53 -12.34
N ILE A 884 -18.59 -13.40 -11.35
CA ILE A 884 -18.74 -14.84 -11.54
C ILE A 884 -20.04 -15.17 -12.30
N THR A 885 -21.13 -14.49 -11.98
CA THR A 885 -22.45 -14.75 -12.56
C THR A 885 -22.72 -14.02 -13.87
N LYS A 886 -21.82 -13.13 -14.31
CA LYS A 886 -22.03 -12.33 -15.52
C LYS A 886 -22.35 -13.18 -16.76
N SER A 887 -21.60 -14.24 -16.99
CA SER A 887 -21.85 -15.14 -18.13
C SER A 887 -23.19 -15.85 -18.03
N ARG A 888 -23.74 -16.03 -16.83
CA ARG A 888 -25.06 -16.65 -16.60
C ARG A 888 -26.19 -15.67 -16.90
N THR A 889 -26.03 -14.42 -16.44
CA THR A 889 -26.98 -13.34 -16.77
C THR A 889 -27.02 -13.10 -18.28
N ASP A 890 -25.85 -13.03 -18.93
CA ASP A 890 -25.74 -12.84 -20.38
C ASP A 890 -26.40 -14.01 -21.18
N ASN A 891 -26.45 -15.24 -20.61
CA ASN A 891 -27.07 -16.41 -21.19
C ASN A 891 -28.55 -16.60 -20.77
N GLY A 892 -29.15 -15.62 -20.09
CA GLY A 892 -30.57 -15.61 -19.75
C GLY A 892 -30.93 -16.31 -18.44
N CYS A 893 -29.94 -16.67 -17.60
CA CYS A 893 -30.20 -17.17 -16.24
C CYS A 893 -30.84 -16.06 -15.40
N LYS A 894 -31.97 -16.36 -14.76
CA LYS A 894 -32.69 -15.41 -13.89
C LYS A 894 -32.05 -15.40 -12.51
N ILE A 895 -31.54 -14.26 -12.10
CA ILE A 895 -30.91 -14.09 -10.77
C ILE A 895 -31.79 -13.19 -9.90
N THR A 896 -32.12 -13.66 -8.69
CA THR A 896 -32.86 -12.90 -7.68
C THR A 896 -32.07 -12.90 -6.38
N VAL A 897 -31.89 -11.71 -5.79
CA VAL A 897 -31.25 -11.53 -4.49
C VAL A 897 -32.26 -10.94 -3.51
N VAL A 898 -32.42 -11.56 -2.36
CA VAL A 898 -33.27 -11.08 -1.25
C VAL A 898 -32.35 -10.59 -0.15
N THR A 899 -32.51 -9.34 0.29
CA THR A 899 -31.67 -8.72 1.33
C THR A 899 -32.48 -7.79 2.21
N THR A 900 -31.93 -7.41 3.36
CA THR A 900 -32.59 -6.46 4.28
C THR A 900 -32.65 -5.07 3.66
N ASN A 901 -33.75 -4.35 3.93
CA ASN A 901 -33.90 -2.94 3.54
C ASN A 901 -32.73 -2.11 4.12
N PRO A 902 -32.01 -1.34 3.27
CA PRO A 902 -30.88 -0.53 3.73
C PRO A 902 -31.19 0.39 4.92
N GLU A 903 -32.38 0.96 5.01
CA GLU A 903 -32.83 1.80 6.13
C GLU A 903 -32.87 1.06 7.48
N GLN A 904 -32.93 -0.26 7.48
CA GLN A 904 -33.01 -1.10 8.67
C GLN A 904 -31.75 -1.93 8.92
N SER A 905 -30.72 -1.75 8.10
CA SER A 905 -29.47 -2.49 8.22
C SER A 905 -28.63 -1.98 9.38
N LEU A 906 -28.48 -2.78 10.43
CA LEU A 906 -27.67 -2.45 11.61
C LEU A 906 -26.14 -2.51 11.36
N PHE A 907 -25.67 -3.06 10.24
CA PHE A 907 -24.26 -3.46 10.03
C PHE A 907 -23.57 -2.81 8.84
N SER A 908 -24.26 -2.00 8.05
CA SER A 908 -23.71 -1.39 6.85
C SER A 908 -24.16 0.05 6.68
N ASN A 909 -23.31 0.86 6.05
CA ASN A 909 -23.68 2.22 5.66
C ASN A 909 -24.83 2.15 4.63
N GLU A 910 -25.97 2.78 4.93
CA GLU A 910 -27.18 2.81 4.12
C GLU A 910 -26.90 3.19 2.65
N VAL A 911 -26.11 4.25 2.43
CA VAL A 911 -25.73 4.70 1.09
C VAL A 911 -24.96 3.63 0.30
N ALA A 912 -24.03 2.97 0.96
CA ALA A 912 -23.26 1.90 0.33
C ALA A 912 -24.14 0.68 -0.01
N CYS A 913 -25.14 0.38 0.81
CA CYS A 913 -26.12 -0.68 0.51
C CYS A 913 -26.96 -0.34 -0.71
N TYR A 914 -27.45 0.88 -0.83
CA TYR A 914 -28.18 1.33 -2.00
C TYR A 914 -27.32 1.28 -3.28
N GLU A 915 -26.04 1.66 -3.20
CA GLU A 915 -25.12 1.55 -4.34
C GLU A 915 -24.88 0.08 -4.76
N MET A 916 -24.73 -0.83 -3.82
CA MET A 916 -24.58 -2.27 -4.12
C MET A 916 -25.84 -2.85 -4.74
N ILE A 917 -27.01 -2.50 -4.22
CA ILE A 917 -28.31 -2.90 -4.77
C ILE A 917 -28.45 -2.37 -6.20
N LYS A 918 -28.13 -1.11 -6.43
CA LYS A 918 -28.15 -0.50 -7.77
C LYS A 918 -27.21 -1.20 -8.74
N GLN A 919 -25.99 -1.54 -8.32
CA GLN A 919 -25.04 -2.31 -9.15
C GLN A 919 -25.60 -3.66 -9.57
N MET A 920 -26.33 -4.35 -8.71
CA MET A 920 -27.00 -5.62 -9.06
C MET A 920 -28.13 -5.40 -10.06
N ILE A 921 -28.96 -4.39 -9.86
CA ILE A 921 -30.07 -4.06 -10.76
C ILE A 921 -29.57 -3.65 -12.15
N ASP A 922 -28.51 -2.84 -12.22
CA ASP A 922 -27.91 -2.35 -13.47
C ASP A 922 -27.37 -3.48 -14.38
N VAL A 923 -27.08 -4.66 -13.82
CA VAL A 923 -26.66 -5.86 -14.58
C VAL A 923 -27.80 -6.86 -14.78
N GLY A 924 -29.07 -6.48 -14.48
CA GLY A 924 -30.24 -7.30 -14.71
C GLY A 924 -30.59 -8.29 -13.60
N ILE A 925 -30.03 -8.18 -12.41
CA ILE A 925 -30.39 -8.97 -11.24
C ILE A 925 -31.62 -8.36 -10.57
N GLN A 926 -32.64 -9.19 -10.29
CA GLN A 926 -33.77 -8.76 -9.49
C GLN A 926 -33.39 -8.68 -8.02
N VAL A 927 -33.54 -7.53 -7.38
CA VAL A 927 -33.30 -7.39 -5.95
C VAL A 927 -34.63 -7.15 -5.23
N VAL A 928 -34.88 -7.93 -4.18
CA VAL A 928 -36.04 -7.82 -3.31
C VAL A 928 -35.57 -7.42 -1.93
N THR A 929 -36.00 -6.28 -1.43
CA THR A 929 -35.68 -5.82 -0.06
C THR A 929 -36.85 -6.10 0.87
N LYS A 930 -36.53 -6.55 2.11
CA LYS A 930 -37.49 -6.84 3.16
C LYS A 930 -37.10 -6.17 4.47
N GLU A 931 -38.07 -5.93 5.35
CA GLU A 931 -37.82 -5.36 6.68
C GLU A 931 -36.95 -6.25 7.55
N ASN A 932 -37.21 -7.57 7.55
CA ASN A 932 -36.41 -8.58 8.23
C ASN A 932 -36.12 -9.73 7.27
N VAL A 933 -34.84 -10.01 7.04
CA VAL A 933 -34.36 -11.21 6.35
C VAL A 933 -33.52 -12.00 7.35
N ASP A 934 -34.08 -13.11 7.83
CA ASP A 934 -33.46 -13.95 8.86
C ASP A 934 -32.80 -15.20 8.26
N GLU A 935 -33.14 -15.54 7.01
CA GLU A 935 -32.74 -16.78 6.36
C GLU A 935 -31.58 -16.58 5.41
N CYS A 936 -30.51 -17.36 5.59
CA CYS A 936 -29.37 -17.44 4.68
C CYS A 936 -29.45 -18.68 3.83
N PHE A 937 -29.78 -18.54 2.53
CA PHE A 937 -29.80 -19.67 1.61
C PHE A 937 -29.50 -19.23 0.16
N ALA A 938 -29.19 -20.21 -0.68
CA ALA A 938 -29.23 -20.05 -2.13
C ALA A 938 -29.94 -21.23 -2.76
N ILE A 939 -30.75 -20.98 -3.79
CA ILE A 939 -31.35 -21.96 -4.65
C ILE A 939 -30.73 -21.80 -6.04
N ILE A 940 -30.15 -22.83 -6.57
CA ILE A 940 -29.52 -22.86 -7.89
C ILE A 940 -30.31 -23.84 -8.76
N ASP A 941 -30.74 -23.36 -9.89
CA ASP A 941 -31.70 -24.00 -10.78
C ASP A 941 -33.02 -24.35 -10.05
N GLU A 942 -33.43 -25.59 -10.02
CA GLU A 942 -34.71 -25.98 -9.46
C GLU A 942 -34.63 -26.83 -8.19
N ASP A 943 -33.47 -27.44 -7.93
CA ASP A 943 -33.34 -28.47 -6.92
C ASP A 943 -32.08 -28.41 -6.05
N LEU A 944 -31.10 -27.56 -6.39
CA LEU A 944 -29.90 -27.44 -5.61
C LEU A 944 -30.02 -26.29 -4.59
N VAL A 945 -29.97 -26.63 -3.33
CA VAL A 945 -30.17 -25.71 -2.22
C VAL A 945 -28.92 -25.63 -1.34
N TRP A 946 -28.50 -24.42 -1.02
CA TRP A 946 -27.58 -24.12 0.04
C TRP A 946 -28.36 -23.43 1.17
N HIS A 947 -28.28 -23.94 2.39
CA HIS A 947 -29.01 -23.39 3.54
C HIS A 947 -28.18 -23.50 4.83
N GLY A 948 -28.18 -22.46 5.65
CA GLY A 948 -27.47 -22.45 6.95
C GLY A 948 -27.30 -21.04 7.50
N GLY A 949 -26.47 -20.88 8.53
CA GLY A 949 -26.27 -19.59 9.21
C GLY A 949 -25.20 -18.69 8.57
N VAL A 950 -24.53 -19.13 7.49
CA VAL A 950 -23.49 -18.33 6.83
C VAL A 950 -24.12 -17.36 5.83
N ASN A 951 -23.83 -16.06 5.99
CA ASN A 951 -24.27 -15.02 5.07
C ASN A 951 -23.50 -15.07 3.73
N LEU A 952 -24.14 -15.52 2.67
CA LEU A 952 -23.52 -15.87 1.39
C LEU A 952 -22.94 -14.67 0.64
N LEU A 953 -23.55 -13.48 0.72
CA LEU A 953 -23.12 -12.24 0.07
C LEU A 953 -22.58 -11.19 1.03
N GLY A 954 -22.44 -11.53 2.31
CA GLY A 954 -21.93 -10.65 3.37
C GLY A 954 -20.52 -11.02 3.85
N LYS A 955 -20.07 -10.41 4.95
CA LYS A 955 -18.84 -10.78 5.64
C LYS A 955 -18.98 -12.11 6.39
N GLU A 956 -17.89 -12.87 6.41
CA GLU A 956 -17.78 -14.11 7.19
C GLU A 956 -17.49 -13.78 8.66
N ASP A 957 -18.52 -13.61 9.48
CA ASP A 957 -18.35 -13.38 10.93
C ASP A 957 -19.00 -14.50 11.77
N ALA A 958 -19.56 -15.53 11.14
CA ALA A 958 -20.24 -16.61 11.85
C ALA A 958 -19.51 -17.95 11.75
N TRP A 959 -19.28 -18.58 12.89
CA TRP A 959 -18.91 -19.98 13.01
C TRP A 959 -20.17 -20.83 12.83
N ASP A 960 -20.59 -21.04 11.57
CA ASP A 960 -21.82 -21.78 11.30
C ASP A 960 -21.65 -22.72 10.10
N ASN A 961 -22.57 -23.62 9.93
CA ASN A 961 -22.57 -24.62 8.90
C ASN A 961 -23.56 -24.28 7.79
N LEU A 962 -23.20 -24.68 6.56
CA LEU A 962 -24.04 -24.65 5.38
C LEU A 962 -24.32 -26.06 4.91
N MET A 963 -25.56 -26.38 4.69
CA MET A 963 -25.97 -27.61 4.04
C MET A 963 -26.18 -27.40 2.53
N ARG A 964 -25.54 -28.23 1.72
CA ARG A 964 -25.77 -28.30 0.29
C ARG A 964 -26.64 -29.52 0.04
N ILE A 965 -27.87 -29.31 -0.43
CA ILE A 965 -28.89 -30.35 -0.57
C ILE A 965 -29.46 -30.31 -1.97
N LYS A 966 -29.61 -31.45 -2.60
CA LYS A 966 -30.35 -31.56 -3.85
C LYS A 966 -31.77 -32.03 -3.55
N SER A 967 -32.72 -31.07 -3.49
CA SER A 967 -34.14 -31.33 -3.16
C SER A 967 -35.05 -30.25 -3.73
N TYR A 968 -35.90 -30.61 -4.66
CA TYR A 968 -36.94 -29.75 -5.22
C TYR A 968 -37.92 -29.24 -4.15
N ALA A 969 -38.33 -30.10 -3.23
CA ALA A 969 -39.31 -29.77 -2.20
C ALA A 969 -38.77 -28.69 -1.23
N VAL A 970 -37.49 -28.79 -0.82
CA VAL A 970 -36.84 -27.78 0.05
C VAL A 970 -36.67 -26.48 -0.71
N ALA A 971 -36.29 -26.51 -1.98
CA ALA A 971 -36.18 -25.33 -2.81
C ALA A 971 -37.50 -24.57 -2.95
N GLU A 972 -38.61 -25.30 -3.17
CA GLU A 972 -39.95 -24.72 -3.29
C GLU A 972 -40.42 -24.09 -1.96
N GLU A 973 -40.14 -24.74 -0.83
CA GLU A 973 -40.50 -24.25 0.49
C GLU A 973 -39.74 -22.95 0.86
N LEU A 974 -38.41 -22.92 0.68
CA LEU A 974 -37.59 -21.75 0.91
C LEU A 974 -37.95 -20.57 -0.01
N GLN A 975 -38.28 -20.86 -1.27
CA GLN A 975 -38.75 -19.87 -2.21
C GLN A 975 -40.11 -19.28 -1.76
N GLY A 976 -41.02 -20.13 -1.26
CA GLY A 976 -42.33 -19.71 -0.72
C GLY A 976 -42.19 -18.78 0.50
N ILE A 977 -41.28 -19.10 1.40
CA ILE A 977 -40.98 -18.27 2.58
C ILE A 977 -40.39 -16.91 2.15
N SER A 978 -39.46 -16.88 1.23
CA SER A 978 -38.70 -15.69 0.88
C SER A 978 -39.35 -14.77 -0.14
N LEU A 979 -40.13 -15.31 -1.10
CA LEU A 979 -40.76 -14.50 -2.15
C LEU A 979 -42.29 -14.37 -2.01
N GLY A 980 -42.88 -14.99 -0.98
CA GLY A 980 -44.28 -14.75 -0.63
C GLY A 980 -45.29 -15.39 -1.59
N PHE A 981 -44.96 -16.44 -2.33
CA PHE A 981 -45.92 -17.14 -3.16
C PHE A 981 -46.89 -17.98 -2.28
N LYS A 982 -48.13 -17.51 -2.17
CA LYS A 982 -49.20 -18.35 -1.62
C LYS A 982 -49.46 -19.51 -2.59
N LYS A 983 -49.37 -20.75 -2.08
CA LYS A 983 -49.89 -21.92 -2.78
C LYS A 983 -51.34 -21.65 -3.19
N GLU A 984 -51.64 -21.55 -4.46
CA GLU A 984 -52.97 -21.92 -4.93
C GLU A 984 -53.14 -23.40 -4.64
N LYS A 985 -53.95 -23.72 -3.63
CA LYS A 985 -54.42 -25.07 -3.39
C LYS A 985 -55.23 -25.52 -4.61
N SER A 986 -54.60 -26.21 -5.54
CA SER A 986 -55.36 -27.07 -6.46
C SER A 986 -55.89 -28.21 -5.64
N CYS A 987 -57.12 -28.10 -5.20
CA CYS A 987 -57.92 -29.25 -4.87
C CYS A 987 -58.21 -30.02 -6.16
N LYS A 988 -57.59 -31.16 -6.28
CA LYS A 988 -58.21 -32.34 -6.88
C LYS A 988 -57.59 -33.61 -6.34
#